data_b6d1ff87e39497fd5af8c6dab052f909
#
_entry.id   b6d1ff87e39497fd5af8c6dab052f909
#
_cell.length_a   1.000
_cell.length_b   1.000
_cell.length_c   1.000
_cell.angle_alpha   90.00
_cell.angle_beta   90.00
_cell.angle_gamma   90.00
#
_symmetry.space_group_name_H-M   'P 1'
#
loop_
_entity.id
_entity.type
_entity.pdbx_description
1 polymer ?
#
loop_
_entity_poly.entity_id
_entity_poly.type
_entity_poly.pdbx_seq_one_letter_code
_entity_poly.pdbx_strand_id
1 'polypeptide(L)'
;MGSQLEIIKDQEGNNHVIFDKSGLCDDSKIGDSFQDFEVLKVLGGGKNFVSKVRSLKNNKIYAMKKIDLSQIKNEEEKKLCLAQMEKLKNLIHPHLIRYYKTFKDEKDCLYLIYEYMNNGDIQSFIKAHQVLEKKIKEEEIWNILLQCLSALEYLHKENLAHLAVKYTNIYLNNEQNVKVGLFRETPILEDKDYNIKDDIKEIGLYFYKMCYSQFPETIFKIIRGKKEYTANNHDFPVKKEPNNYYSPELINIVFKMIEEDPKKRLSSGELYNIVKDEYVKKFAYNTSIKSVLRCLYSYPTFTQQIMNEEQNIIQNKDKYYINYWYLSTIKAFSTNQDLNNCIEEFRRALASENTKLDCSKEIDPIYLLAFLLEKMHREYNKVVQTQIKGIDYRQQYVINSRYKVEEEDRTNKEQMIQKFNSYFNKNINSIISKLFFGVMKTKRICRVCKSPVYSFSNNCFMAFDVSKFNDQIFDINKNGFLAQHKEKRELIKEKYHVFCDKCLTEQNHNEFNRFYSFGEHLIICFFRGNNYNNNTSINVEENLIIKKERTKKNGEIERLYPEDKNSPFNYYLVGSVNRVTTHVNNEEKEVFHYFSRDPNNRTLWYSSLDSKVESLPQAPVQTIQQTGQVIILFYNAIKNTN
;
A
#
# COMPACT_ATOMS: atom_id res chain seq x y z
N MET A 1 3.25 -4.26 12.87
CA MET A 1 1.95 -4.84 13.30
C MET A 1 1.14 -5.01 12.03
N GLY A 2 0.84 -6.24 11.68
CA GLY A 2 0.25 -6.57 10.38
C GLY A 2 -1.26 -6.32 10.36
N SER A 3 -1.73 -5.74 9.29
CA SER A 3 -3.12 -5.53 8.98
C SER A 3 -3.81 -6.86 8.59
N GLN A 4 -4.96 -7.16 9.18
CA GLN A 4 -5.79 -8.33 8.84
C GLN A 4 -6.94 -7.89 7.94
N LEU A 5 -7.18 -8.63 6.85
CA LEU A 5 -8.37 -8.49 6.00
C LEU A 5 -9.48 -9.38 6.54
N GLU A 6 -10.64 -8.83 6.86
CA GLU A 6 -11.86 -9.58 7.17
C GLU A 6 -12.88 -9.44 6.04
N ILE A 7 -13.56 -10.53 5.71
CA ILE A 7 -14.69 -10.56 4.80
C ILE A 7 -15.95 -10.56 5.66
N ILE A 8 -16.80 -9.55 5.49
CA ILE A 8 -18.14 -9.51 6.12
C ILE A 8 -19.19 -9.75 5.03
N LYS A 9 -20.18 -10.57 5.35
CA LYS A 9 -21.39 -10.74 4.51
C LYS A 9 -22.42 -9.68 4.89
N ASP A 10 -23.01 -9.04 3.89
CA ASP A 10 -24.19 -8.21 4.09
C ASP A 10 -25.45 -9.06 4.35
N GLN A 11 -26.57 -8.41 4.61
CA GLN A 11 -27.84 -9.07 4.87
C GLN A 11 -28.40 -9.83 3.66
N GLU A 12 -27.85 -9.61 2.47
CA GLU A 12 -28.21 -10.26 1.20
C GLU A 12 -27.23 -11.40 0.83
N GLY A 13 -26.22 -11.65 1.67
CA GLY A 13 -25.25 -12.74 1.50
C GLY A 13 -24.05 -12.40 0.60
N ASN A 14 -23.88 -11.15 0.17
CA ASN A 14 -22.76 -10.69 -0.64
C ASN A 14 -21.50 -10.50 0.22
N ASN A 15 -20.36 -10.91 -0.29
CA ASN A 15 -19.09 -10.77 0.39
C ASN A 15 -18.49 -9.38 0.14
N HIS A 16 -18.40 -8.55 1.18
CA HIS A 16 -17.64 -7.30 1.15
C HIS A 16 -16.25 -7.52 1.76
N VAL A 17 -15.21 -7.19 1.02
CA VAL A 17 -13.84 -7.13 1.54
C VAL A 17 -13.71 -5.84 2.32
N ILE A 18 -13.76 -5.91 3.63
CA ILE A 18 -13.39 -4.78 4.47
C ILE A 18 -11.90 -4.86 4.72
N PHE A 19 -11.18 -3.84 4.26
CA PHE A 19 -9.80 -3.64 4.65
C PHE A 19 -9.72 -3.66 6.17
N ASP A 20 -8.78 -4.46 6.60
CA ASP A 20 -8.44 -4.74 7.99
C ASP A 20 -8.89 -3.71 9.01
N LYS A 21 -9.81 -4.15 9.85
CA LYS A 21 -10.13 -3.51 11.12
C LYS A 21 -8.99 -3.58 12.15
N SER A 22 -7.80 -4.08 11.85
CA SER A 22 -6.66 -4.03 12.80
C SER A 22 -5.97 -2.66 12.82
N GLY A 23 -6.29 -1.79 11.85
CA GLY A 23 -6.20 -0.34 12.03
C GLY A 23 -7.48 0.25 12.62
N LEU A 24 -8.61 -0.45 12.58
CA LEU A 24 -9.81 -0.12 13.34
C LEU A 24 -9.55 -0.61 14.77
N CYS A 25 -9.20 0.34 15.62
CA CYS A 25 -9.26 0.14 17.05
C CYS A 25 -10.62 -0.50 17.35
N ASP A 26 -10.63 -1.58 18.11
CA ASP A 26 -11.85 -2.07 18.72
C ASP A 26 -12.41 -0.90 19.56
N ASP A 27 -13.42 -0.22 19.02
CA ASP A 27 -13.98 0.99 19.61
C ASP A 27 -14.46 0.74 21.03
N SER A 28 -14.77 -0.52 21.39
CA SER A 28 -15.13 -0.96 22.74
C SER A 28 -13.97 -0.81 23.73
N LYS A 29 -12.72 -0.80 23.28
CA LYS A 29 -11.50 -0.70 24.11
C LYS A 29 -10.90 0.70 24.16
N ILE A 30 -11.55 1.73 23.62
CA ILE A 30 -11.01 3.09 23.63
C ILE A 30 -11.21 3.78 25.00
N GLY A 31 -12.34 3.59 25.63
CA GLY A 31 -12.78 4.27 26.85
C GLY A 31 -14.16 4.93 26.66
N ASP A 32 -14.96 4.97 27.72
CA ASP A 32 -16.36 5.42 27.70
C ASP A 32 -16.60 6.62 28.63
N SER A 33 -15.58 7.03 29.39
CA SER A 33 -15.61 8.16 30.31
C SER A 33 -14.30 8.94 30.26
N PHE A 34 -14.31 10.18 30.73
CA PHE A 34 -13.12 11.02 30.80
C PHE A 34 -12.02 10.37 31.66
N GLN A 35 -12.39 9.60 32.68
CA GLN A 35 -11.46 8.91 33.60
C GLN A 35 -10.68 7.77 32.91
N ASP A 36 -11.16 7.26 31.78
CA ASP A 36 -10.46 6.25 30.99
C ASP A 36 -9.28 6.84 30.18
N PHE A 37 -9.00 8.14 30.31
CA PHE A 37 -7.96 8.84 29.55
C PHE A 37 -7.01 9.64 30.42
N GLU A 38 -5.73 9.50 30.13
CA GLU A 38 -4.67 10.36 30.65
C GLU A 38 -4.47 11.54 29.67
N VAL A 39 -4.62 12.78 30.14
CA VAL A 39 -4.35 13.98 29.32
C VAL A 39 -2.84 14.23 29.30
N LEU A 40 -2.25 14.10 28.11
CA LEU A 40 -0.81 14.28 27.90
C LEU A 40 -0.43 15.73 27.57
N LYS A 41 -1.26 16.42 26.78
CA LYS A 41 -1.01 17.81 26.34
C LYS A 41 -2.28 18.45 25.84
N VAL A 42 -2.49 19.73 26.15
CA VAL A 42 -3.51 20.55 25.52
C VAL A 42 -2.95 21.06 24.18
N LEU A 43 -3.67 20.80 23.08
CA LEU A 43 -3.26 21.12 21.71
C LEU A 43 -3.83 22.46 21.22
N GLY A 44 -5.00 22.86 21.71
CA GLY A 44 -5.66 24.12 21.34
C GLY A 44 -6.42 24.70 22.51
N GLY A 45 -6.44 26.03 22.59
CA GLY A 45 -7.16 26.81 23.59
C GLY A 45 -8.37 27.54 23.01
N GLY A 46 -9.30 27.97 23.85
CA GLY A 46 -10.52 28.66 23.49
C GLY A 46 -11.75 27.98 24.13
N LYS A 47 -12.95 28.24 23.59
CA LYS A 47 -14.18 27.64 24.14
C LYS A 47 -14.24 26.09 24.01
N ASN A 48 -13.56 25.54 22.98
CA ASN A 48 -13.51 24.09 22.70
C ASN A 48 -12.05 23.63 22.81
N PHE A 49 -11.72 22.90 23.86
CA PHE A 49 -10.38 22.37 24.09
C PHE A 49 -10.15 21.08 23.28
N VAL A 50 -9.02 21.00 22.58
CA VAL A 50 -8.52 19.78 22.00
C VAL A 50 -7.28 19.35 22.78
N SER A 51 -7.27 18.11 23.25
CA SER A 51 -6.18 17.55 24.04
C SER A 51 -5.64 16.27 23.38
N LYS A 52 -4.31 16.10 23.45
CA LYS A 52 -3.67 14.82 23.21
C LYS A 52 -3.88 13.97 24.45
N VAL A 53 -4.48 12.79 24.27
CA VAL A 53 -4.80 11.89 25.36
C VAL A 53 -4.29 10.48 25.10
N ARG A 54 -4.00 9.74 26.16
CA ARG A 54 -3.72 8.31 26.11
C ARG A 54 -4.89 7.57 26.72
N SER A 55 -5.44 6.58 26.00
CA SER A 55 -6.43 5.68 26.57
C SER A 55 -5.76 4.72 27.56
N LEU A 56 -6.29 4.64 28.76
CA LEU A 56 -5.84 3.71 29.80
C LEU A 56 -6.27 2.25 29.51
N LYS A 57 -7.31 2.07 28.67
CA LYS A 57 -7.82 0.73 28.30
C LYS A 57 -6.96 0.04 27.22
N ASN A 58 -6.42 0.80 26.24
CA ASN A 58 -5.67 0.21 25.13
C ASN A 58 -4.27 0.81 24.91
N ASN A 59 -3.86 1.76 25.75
CA ASN A 59 -2.57 2.46 25.74
C ASN A 59 -2.25 3.21 24.42
N LYS A 60 -3.27 3.52 23.60
CA LYS A 60 -3.10 4.28 22.35
C LYS A 60 -3.33 5.78 22.55
N ILE A 61 -2.74 6.57 21.64
CA ILE A 61 -2.84 8.04 21.64
C ILE A 61 -4.00 8.47 20.77
N TYR A 62 -4.81 9.42 21.24
CA TYR A 62 -5.95 10.01 20.57
C TYR A 62 -5.94 11.54 20.69
N ALA A 63 -6.71 12.21 19.85
CA ALA A 63 -7.10 13.60 20.05
C ALA A 63 -8.51 13.63 20.65
N MET A 64 -8.67 14.28 21.78
CA MET A 64 -9.95 14.41 22.48
C MET A 64 -10.40 15.87 22.44
N LYS A 65 -11.57 16.12 21.85
CA LYS A 65 -12.19 17.45 21.79
C LYS A 65 -13.33 17.52 22.81
N LYS A 66 -13.30 18.54 23.66
CA LYS A 66 -14.35 18.83 24.63
C LYS A 66 -15.27 19.91 24.10
N ILE A 67 -16.58 19.69 24.13
CA ILE A 67 -17.64 20.65 23.84
C ILE A 67 -18.52 20.83 25.07
N ASP A 68 -18.64 22.04 25.52
CA ASP A 68 -19.54 22.40 26.65
C ASP A 68 -20.93 22.72 26.10
N LEU A 69 -21.84 21.74 26.23
CA LEU A 69 -23.23 21.86 25.73
C LEU A 69 -24.03 22.92 26.50
N SER A 70 -23.62 23.31 27.71
CA SER A 70 -24.27 24.38 28.50
C SER A 70 -24.15 25.75 27.83
N GLN A 71 -23.12 25.93 26.98
CA GLN A 71 -22.93 27.16 26.20
C GLN A 71 -23.86 27.27 24.99
N ILE A 72 -24.49 26.18 24.58
CA ILE A 72 -25.47 26.16 23.48
C ILE A 72 -26.85 26.44 24.09
N LYS A 73 -27.35 27.64 23.87
CA LYS A 73 -28.60 28.10 24.47
C LYS A 73 -29.88 27.52 23.79
N ASN A 74 -29.78 27.12 22.53
CA ASN A 74 -30.88 26.63 21.72
C ASN A 74 -30.93 25.11 21.74
N GLU A 75 -32.02 24.52 22.21
CA GLU A 75 -32.23 23.07 22.26
C GLU A 75 -32.27 22.41 20.85
N GLU A 76 -32.74 23.15 19.82
CA GLU A 76 -32.67 22.66 18.43
C GLU A 76 -31.21 22.56 17.94
N GLU A 77 -30.37 23.54 18.26
CA GLU A 77 -28.93 23.48 17.94
C GLU A 77 -28.24 22.30 18.64
N LYS A 78 -28.58 22.01 19.90
CA LYS A 78 -28.07 20.84 20.62
C LYS A 78 -28.47 19.54 19.92
N LYS A 79 -29.72 19.40 19.51
CA LYS A 79 -30.20 18.22 18.77
C LYS A 79 -29.53 18.06 17.43
N LEU A 80 -29.36 19.16 16.68
CA LEU A 80 -28.63 19.15 15.40
C LEU A 80 -27.15 18.78 15.59
N CYS A 81 -26.49 19.29 16.61
CA CYS A 81 -25.12 18.94 16.96
C CYS A 81 -24.99 17.43 17.20
N LEU A 82 -25.85 16.84 18.02
CA LEU A 82 -25.86 15.41 18.30
C LEU A 82 -26.14 14.57 17.03
N ALA A 83 -27.10 14.99 16.21
CA ALA A 83 -27.41 14.32 14.95
C ALA A 83 -26.24 14.36 13.95
N GLN A 84 -25.49 15.46 13.93
CA GLN A 84 -24.30 15.58 13.10
C GLN A 84 -23.17 14.63 13.58
N MET A 85 -22.99 14.49 14.92
CA MET A 85 -22.04 13.54 15.48
C MET A 85 -22.31 12.09 15.06
N GLU A 86 -23.58 11.69 15.03
CA GLU A 86 -23.96 10.34 14.56
C GLU A 86 -23.62 10.12 13.08
N LYS A 87 -23.78 11.13 12.21
CA LYS A 87 -23.35 11.05 10.82
C LYS A 87 -21.83 10.88 10.69
N LEU A 88 -21.04 11.58 11.52
CA LEU A 88 -19.58 11.50 11.48
C LEU A 88 -19.04 10.10 11.78
N LYS A 89 -19.73 9.27 12.58
CA LYS A 89 -19.33 7.90 12.88
C LYS A 89 -19.18 7.02 11.64
N ASN A 90 -20.03 7.27 10.64
CA ASN A 90 -20.08 6.47 9.43
C ASN A 90 -19.11 6.95 8.34
N LEU A 91 -18.47 8.10 8.54
CA LEU A 91 -17.52 8.64 7.58
C LEU A 91 -16.16 7.93 7.71
N ILE A 92 -15.83 7.12 6.72
CA ILE A 92 -14.55 6.39 6.63
C ILE A 92 -13.89 6.73 5.31
N HIS A 93 -12.82 7.52 5.37
CA HIS A 93 -12.05 7.89 4.19
C HIS A 93 -10.57 8.04 4.56
N PRO A 94 -9.60 7.63 3.70
CA PRO A 94 -8.17 7.68 4.02
C PRO A 94 -7.67 9.09 4.33
N HIS A 95 -8.29 10.13 3.73
CA HIS A 95 -7.90 11.53 3.90
C HIS A 95 -8.86 12.34 4.79
N LEU A 96 -9.72 11.67 5.57
CA LEU A 96 -10.48 12.28 6.66
C LEU A 96 -9.94 11.79 8.01
N ILE A 97 -9.91 12.69 8.99
CA ILE A 97 -9.61 12.29 10.37
C ILE A 97 -10.69 11.33 10.85
N ARG A 98 -10.26 10.18 11.33
CA ARG A 98 -11.17 9.19 11.89
C ARG A 98 -11.79 9.72 13.17
N TYR A 99 -13.11 9.75 13.22
CA TYR A 99 -13.89 9.90 14.42
C TYR A 99 -14.22 8.52 14.97
N TYR A 100 -13.96 8.28 16.27
CA TYR A 100 -14.17 6.97 16.88
C TYR A 100 -15.45 6.91 17.67
N LYS A 101 -15.60 7.79 18.65
CA LYS A 101 -16.77 7.79 19.53
C LYS A 101 -16.94 9.11 20.27
N THR A 102 -18.10 9.25 20.91
CA THR A 102 -18.39 10.33 21.83
C THR A 102 -18.95 9.78 23.15
N PHE A 103 -18.71 10.49 24.21
CA PHE A 103 -19.35 10.28 25.50
C PHE A 103 -19.63 11.62 26.18
N LYS A 104 -20.54 11.63 27.13
CA LYS A 104 -20.98 12.80 27.86
C LYS A 104 -20.70 12.64 29.34
N ASP A 105 -20.29 13.70 30.04
CA ASP A 105 -20.14 13.72 31.48
C ASP A 105 -21.37 14.27 32.20
N GLU A 106 -21.35 14.22 33.53
CA GLU A 106 -22.44 14.73 34.40
C GLU A 106 -22.57 16.26 34.35
N LYS A 107 -21.58 16.96 33.82
CA LYS A 107 -21.53 18.44 33.70
C LYS A 107 -22.01 18.93 32.34
N ASP A 108 -22.71 18.11 31.60
CA ASP A 108 -23.21 18.42 30.24
C ASP A 108 -22.09 18.70 29.21
N CYS A 109 -20.87 18.16 29.46
CA CYS A 109 -19.77 18.25 28.52
C CYS A 109 -19.70 17.01 27.63
N LEU A 110 -19.58 17.24 26.33
CA LEU A 110 -19.43 16.20 25.32
C LEU A 110 -17.96 16.04 24.96
N TYR A 111 -17.48 14.81 24.96
CA TYR A 111 -16.09 14.49 24.59
C TYR A 111 -16.09 13.65 23.31
N LEU A 112 -15.40 14.14 22.29
CA LEU A 112 -15.26 13.51 20.99
C LEU A 112 -13.86 12.95 20.83
N ILE A 113 -13.72 11.68 20.51
CA ILE A 113 -12.45 11.00 20.33
C ILE A 113 -12.14 10.85 18.86
N TYR A 114 -10.99 11.40 18.46
CA TYR A 114 -10.48 11.39 17.10
C TYR A 114 -9.11 10.75 16.99
N GLU A 115 -8.76 10.35 15.79
CA GLU A 115 -7.39 9.98 15.41
C GLU A 115 -6.42 11.13 15.74
N TYR A 116 -5.25 10.79 16.32
CA TYR A 116 -4.21 11.76 16.62
C TYR A 116 -3.18 11.83 15.50
N MET A 117 -2.96 13.03 14.97
CA MET A 117 -1.94 13.32 13.95
C MET A 117 -0.70 13.92 14.61
N ASN A 118 0.49 13.39 14.27
CA ASN A 118 1.73 13.66 14.99
C ASN A 118 2.66 14.69 14.33
N ASN A 119 2.39 15.12 13.10
CA ASN A 119 3.28 16.01 12.34
C ASN A 119 2.70 17.43 12.11
N GLY A 120 1.69 17.81 12.91
CA GLY A 120 1.11 19.14 12.86
C GLY A 120 0.13 19.36 11.71
N ASP A 121 -0.10 20.62 11.39
CA ASP A 121 -1.07 21.10 10.39
C ASP A 121 -0.39 21.80 9.20
N ILE A 122 -1.16 22.09 8.16
CA ILE A 122 -0.69 22.79 6.96
C ILE A 122 -0.17 24.20 7.30
N GLN A 123 -0.70 24.84 8.35
CA GLN A 123 -0.16 26.16 8.78
C GLN A 123 1.29 26.03 9.23
N SER A 124 1.57 25.02 10.05
CA SER A 124 2.92 24.74 10.55
C SER A 124 3.86 24.38 9.41
N PHE A 125 3.37 23.59 8.44
CA PHE A 125 4.12 23.21 7.24
C PHE A 125 4.49 24.44 6.39
N ILE A 126 3.54 25.34 6.09
CA ILE A 126 3.80 26.58 5.33
C ILE A 126 4.78 27.48 6.09
N LYS A 127 4.59 27.65 7.41
CA LYS A 127 5.48 28.47 8.24
C LYS A 127 6.91 27.93 8.25
N ALA A 128 7.09 26.60 8.32
CA ALA A 128 8.42 25.99 8.29
C ALA A 128 9.16 26.33 6.99
N HIS A 129 8.49 26.27 5.84
CA HIS A 129 9.07 26.66 4.56
C HIS A 129 9.38 28.16 4.49
N GLN A 130 8.49 29.01 5.03
CA GLN A 130 8.72 30.47 5.09
C GLN A 130 9.93 30.84 5.96
N VAL A 131 10.09 30.20 7.13
CA VAL A 131 11.25 30.41 8.02
C VAL A 131 12.56 29.96 7.38
N LEU A 132 12.52 28.90 6.58
CA LEU A 132 13.69 28.39 5.86
C LEU A 132 13.94 29.12 4.54
N GLU A 133 13.10 30.11 4.18
CA GLU A 133 13.11 30.82 2.88
C GLU A 133 13.09 29.85 1.66
N LYS A 134 12.52 28.66 1.84
CA LYS A 134 12.40 27.63 0.79
C LYS A 134 11.00 27.63 0.19
N LYS A 135 10.93 27.57 -1.13
CA LYS A 135 9.68 27.29 -1.82
C LYS A 135 9.24 25.85 -1.57
N ILE A 136 7.93 25.65 -1.41
CA ILE A 136 7.34 24.29 -1.36
C ILE A 136 7.49 23.70 -2.76
N LYS A 137 7.86 22.43 -2.86
CA LYS A 137 7.96 21.74 -4.16
C LYS A 137 6.58 21.62 -4.81
N GLU A 138 6.53 21.80 -6.13
CA GLU A 138 5.27 21.73 -6.86
C GLU A 138 4.58 20.37 -6.68
N GLU A 139 5.34 19.29 -6.69
CA GLU A 139 4.84 17.93 -6.46
C GLU A 139 4.16 17.79 -5.08
N GLU A 140 4.73 18.38 -4.02
CA GLU A 140 4.14 18.35 -2.69
C GLU A 140 2.79 19.11 -2.66
N ILE A 141 2.71 20.25 -3.37
CA ILE A 141 1.46 21.02 -3.47
C ILE A 141 0.38 20.21 -4.18
N TRP A 142 0.73 19.58 -5.32
CA TRP A 142 -0.20 18.75 -6.07
C TRP A 142 -0.68 17.54 -5.25
N ASN A 143 0.24 16.89 -4.53
CA ASN A 143 -0.08 15.74 -3.69
C ASN A 143 -1.04 16.12 -2.55
N ILE A 144 -0.76 17.21 -1.83
CA ILE A 144 -1.62 17.71 -0.77
C ILE A 144 -2.99 18.10 -1.35
N LEU A 145 -3.03 18.78 -2.50
CA LEU A 145 -4.26 19.19 -3.16
C LEU A 145 -5.12 17.99 -3.56
N LEU A 146 -4.53 16.97 -4.16
CA LEU A 146 -5.22 15.75 -4.57
C LEU A 146 -5.89 15.05 -3.37
N GLN A 147 -5.17 14.90 -2.26
CA GLN A 147 -5.67 14.26 -1.05
C GLN A 147 -6.79 15.07 -0.39
N CYS A 148 -6.66 16.38 -0.33
CA CYS A 148 -7.70 17.25 0.20
C CYS A 148 -8.98 17.20 -0.65
N LEU A 149 -8.86 17.26 -1.97
CA LEU A 149 -10.01 17.18 -2.87
C LEU A 149 -10.69 15.81 -2.83
N SER A 150 -9.93 14.73 -2.65
CA SER A 150 -10.49 13.39 -2.43
C SER A 150 -11.37 13.33 -1.18
N ALA A 151 -10.92 13.96 -0.08
CA ALA A 151 -11.71 14.03 1.16
C ALA A 151 -12.99 14.86 0.98
N LEU A 152 -12.89 16.02 0.32
CA LEU A 152 -14.04 16.91 0.10
C LEU A 152 -15.03 16.31 -0.91
N GLU A 153 -14.54 15.62 -1.95
CA GLU A 153 -15.43 14.92 -2.88
C GLU A 153 -16.25 13.85 -2.16
N TYR A 154 -15.61 13.05 -1.30
CA TYR A 154 -16.31 12.04 -0.50
C TYR A 154 -17.42 12.69 0.38
N LEU A 155 -17.11 13.78 1.11
CA LEU A 155 -18.10 14.49 1.93
C LEU A 155 -19.25 15.06 1.10
N HIS A 156 -18.90 15.70 -0.01
CA HIS A 156 -19.90 16.35 -0.87
C HIS A 156 -20.82 15.36 -1.57
N LYS A 157 -20.36 14.14 -1.87
CA LYS A 157 -21.19 13.03 -2.35
C LYS A 157 -22.23 12.58 -1.31
N GLU A 158 -21.87 12.63 -0.02
CA GLU A 158 -22.76 12.37 1.10
C GLU A 158 -23.67 13.59 1.45
N ASN A 159 -23.66 14.65 0.61
CA ASN A 159 -24.35 15.91 0.85
C ASN A 159 -23.97 16.58 2.20
N LEU A 160 -22.69 16.44 2.58
CA LEU A 160 -22.13 17.03 3.80
C LEU A 160 -21.11 18.11 3.41
N ALA A 161 -21.36 19.35 3.88
CA ALA A 161 -20.35 20.40 3.84
C ALA A 161 -19.47 20.32 5.08
N HIS A 162 -18.17 20.58 4.89
CA HIS A 162 -17.22 20.55 6.01
C HIS A 162 -17.37 21.76 6.95
N LEU A 163 -17.70 22.92 6.42
CA LEU A 163 -17.99 24.18 7.13
C LEU A 163 -16.84 24.75 7.98
N ALA A 164 -15.69 24.08 8.02
CA ALA A 164 -14.52 24.49 8.82
C ALA A 164 -13.21 24.08 8.14
N VAL A 165 -13.14 24.20 6.81
CA VAL A 165 -11.91 23.94 6.08
C VAL A 165 -10.92 25.08 6.36
N LYS A 166 -10.04 24.86 7.34
CA LYS A 166 -8.98 25.79 7.73
C LYS A 166 -7.63 25.10 7.67
N TYR A 167 -6.58 25.85 7.37
CA TYR A 167 -5.22 25.31 7.34
C TYR A 167 -4.79 24.66 8.67
N THR A 168 -5.41 25.06 9.80
CA THR A 168 -5.25 24.42 11.12
C THR A 168 -6.05 23.14 11.30
N ASN A 169 -6.96 22.81 10.37
CA ASN A 169 -7.80 21.60 10.36
C ASN A 169 -7.39 20.63 9.25
N ILE A 170 -6.29 20.89 8.55
CA ILE A 170 -5.69 19.97 7.58
C ILE A 170 -4.37 19.51 8.17
N TYR A 171 -4.27 18.24 8.51
CA TYR A 171 -3.16 17.67 9.24
C TYR A 171 -2.27 16.83 8.34
N LEU A 172 -0.99 16.76 8.70
CA LEU A 172 0.00 15.92 8.03
C LEU A 172 0.51 14.84 8.98
N ASN A 173 0.80 13.65 8.46
CA ASN A 173 1.59 12.66 9.17
C ASN A 173 3.06 12.68 8.69
N ASN A 174 3.92 11.86 9.31
CA ASN A 174 5.35 11.80 8.96
C ASN A 174 5.61 11.31 7.52
N GLU A 175 4.63 10.71 6.87
CA GLU A 175 4.69 10.21 5.49
C GLU A 175 4.09 11.21 4.48
N GLN A 176 3.81 12.45 4.92
CA GLN A 176 3.12 13.50 4.16
C GLN A 176 1.70 13.11 3.69
N ASN A 177 1.07 12.14 4.35
CA ASN A 177 -0.35 11.88 4.12
C ASN A 177 -1.18 12.96 4.80
N VAL A 178 -2.17 13.47 4.06
CA VAL A 178 -3.07 14.52 4.50
C VAL A 178 -4.32 13.90 5.11
N LYS A 179 -4.79 14.52 6.20
CA LYS A 179 -6.11 14.26 6.76
C LYS A 179 -6.85 15.57 7.05
N VAL A 180 -7.99 15.73 6.41
CA VAL A 180 -8.92 16.84 6.66
C VAL A 180 -9.79 16.45 7.85
N GLY A 181 -9.93 17.35 8.81
CA GLY A 181 -10.68 17.06 10.02
C GLY A 181 -11.14 18.25 10.81
N LEU A 182 -11.75 17.95 11.96
CA LEU A 182 -12.38 18.93 12.84
C LEU A 182 -13.52 19.70 12.17
N PHE A 183 -14.54 18.97 11.76
CA PHE A 183 -15.79 19.52 11.27
C PHE A 183 -16.37 20.55 12.26
N ARG A 184 -17.17 21.48 11.74
CA ARG A 184 -17.96 22.36 12.58
C ARG A 184 -19.08 21.53 13.22
N GLU A 185 -19.08 21.43 14.54
CA GLU A 185 -20.03 20.58 15.28
C GLU A 185 -21.40 21.27 15.47
N THR A 186 -21.42 22.59 15.46
CA THR A 186 -22.66 23.37 15.56
C THR A 186 -23.06 23.86 14.19
N PRO A 187 -24.12 23.32 13.58
CA PRO A 187 -24.69 23.96 12.40
C PRO A 187 -25.16 25.37 12.79
N ILE A 188 -24.70 26.39 12.10
CA ILE A 188 -25.28 27.72 12.28
C ILE A 188 -26.59 27.71 11.53
N LEU A 189 -27.71 27.77 12.26
CA LEU A 189 -29.04 27.92 11.68
C LEU A 189 -29.19 29.19 10.82
N GLU A 190 -28.27 30.14 11.00
CA GLU A 190 -28.24 31.43 10.32
C GLU A 190 -27.45 31.42 8.98
N ASP A 191 -26.64 30.41 8.69
CA ASP A 191 -25.88 30.31 7.42
C ASP A 191 -26.74 29.68 6.31
N LYS A 192 -27.90 30.28 6.04
CA LYS A 192 -28.79 29.87 4.91
C LYS A 192 -28.16 30.03 3.54
N ASP A 193 -27.04 30.77 3.46
CA ASP A 193 -26.35 31.10 2.21
C ASP A 193 -25.07 30.29 1.97
N TYR A 194 -24.64 29.39 2.90
CA TYR A 194 -23.46 28.58 2.70
C TYR A 194 -23.65 27.52 1.62
N ASN A 195 -22.87 27.64 0.56
CA ASN A 195 -22.84 26.68 -0.51
C ASN A 195 -21.73 25.64 -0.26
N ILE A 196 -22.01 24.34 -0.50
CA ILE A 196 -21.03 23.25 -0.39
C ILE A 196 -19.73 23.52 -1.16
N LYS A 197 -19.78 24.34 -2.22
CA LYS A 197 -18.61 24.82 -2.97
C LYS A 197 -17.78 25.88 -2.24
N ASP A 198 -18.22 26.39 -1.10
CA ASP A 198 -17.43 27.34 -0.30
C ASP A 198 -16.29 26.63 0.43
N ASP A 199 -16.43 25.34 0.75
CA ASP A 199 -15.31 24.49 1.19
C ASP A 199 -14.14 24.53 0.17
N ILE A 200 -14.46 24.58 -1.14
CA ILE A 200 -13.47 24.65 -2.22
C ILE A 200 -12.78 26.00 -2.25
N LYS A 201 -13.52 27.10 -2.06
CA LYS A 201 -12.93 28.45 -1.99
C LYS A 201 -11.99 28.57 -0.80
N GLU A 202 -12.44 28.12 0.36
CA GLU A 202 -11.63 28.12 1.59
C GLU A 202 -10.29 27.41 1.38
N ILE A 203 -10.32 26.17 0.90
CA ILE A 203 -9.10 25.41 0.67
C ILE A 203 -8.25 26.03 -0.44
N GLY A 204 -8.84 26.58 -1.49
CA GLY A 204 -8.17 27.26 -2.59
C GLY A 204 -7.32 28.45 -2.13
N LEU A 205 -7.77 29.21 -1.13
CA LEU A 205 -7.02 30.30 -0.53
C LEU A 205 -5.72 29.82 0.15
N TYR A 206 -5.71 28.62 0.73
CA TYR A 206 -4.50 28.04 1.34
C TYR A 206 -3.50 27.59 0.28
N PHE A 207 -3.98 27.02 -0.84
CA PHE A 207 -3.14 26.69 -1.99
C PHE A 207 -2.59 27.93 -2.67
N TYR A 208 -3.38 29.00 -2.76
CA TYR A 208 -2.86 30.29 -3.19
C TYR A 208 -1.70 30.75 -2.29
N LYS A 209 -1.86 30.67 -0.96
CA LYS A 209 -0.80 31.01 0.00
C LYS A 209 0.45 30.11 -0.15
N MET A 210 0.30 28.84 -0.45
CA MET A 210 1.43 27.94 -0.74
C MET A 210 2.22 28.42 -1.97
N CYS A 211 1.53 28.85 -3.03
CA CYS A 211 2.14 29.27 -4.28
C CYS A 211 2.75 30.68 -4.20
N TYR A 212 2.11 31.60 -3.48
CA TYR A 212 2.49 33.02 -3.43
C TYR A 212 3.11 33.46 -2.09
N SER A 213 3.23 32.56 -1.12
CA SER A 213 3.72 32.82 0.26
C SER A 213 2.87 33.81 1.06
N GLN A 214 1.79 34.31 0.50
CA GLN A 214 0.85 35.27 1.10
C GLN A 214 -0.57 35.02 0.61
N PHE A 215 -1.55 35.48 1.38
CA PHE A 215 -2.93 35.49 0.90
C PHE A 215 -3.15 36.63 -0.12
N PRO A 216 -4.17 36.49 -1.01
CA PRO A 216 -4.55 37.61 -1.88
C PRO A 216 -4.86 38.85 -1.06
N GLU A 217 -4.34 40.03 -1.48
CA GLU A 217 -4.56 41.27 -0.73
C GLU A 217 -6.03 41.67 -0.62
N THR A 218 -6.83 41.26 -1.60
CA THR A 218 -8.26 41.53 -1.69
C THR A 218 -9.12 40.90 -0.60
N ILE A 219 -8.62 39.84 0.07
CA ILE A 219 -9.35 39.21 1.19
C ILE A 219 -9.20 39.90 2.54
N PHE A 220 -8.36 40.95 2.61
CA PHE A 220 -8.18 41.73 3.85
C PHE A 220 -8.87 43.06 3.74
N LYS A 221 -9.74 43.38 4.69
CA LYS A 221 -10.23 44.75 4.92
C LYS A 221 -9.47 45.44 6.05
N ILE A 222 -9.23 46.72 5.87
CA ILE A 222 -8.73 47.55 6.96
C ILE A 222 -9.93 47.97 7.80
N ILE A 223 -10.13 47.32 8.95
CA ILE A 223 -11.16 47.65 9.90
C ILE A 223 -10.47 48.31 11.10
N ARG A 224 -10.82 49.57 11.42
CA ARG A 224 -10.22 50.36 12.53
C ARG A 224 -8.70 50.38 12.54
N GLY A 225 -8.06 50.45 11.36
CA GLY A 225 -6.60 50.49 11.23
C GLY A 225 -5.88 49.15 11.37
N LYS A 226 -6.60 48.02 11.49
CA LYS A 226 -6.04 46.67 11.49
C LYS A 226 -6.48 45.90 10.27
N LYS A 227 -5.56 45.12 9.66
CA LYS A 227 -5.89 44.15 8.60
C LYS A 227 -6.67 42.96 9.22
N GLU A 228 -7.96 42.90 8.97
CA GLU A 228 -8.80 41.78 9.41
C GLU A 228 -9.15 40.89 8.22
N TYR A 229 -9.12 39.57 8.45
CA TYR A 229 -9.50 38.55 7.47
C TYR A 229 -11.03 38.54 7.32
N THR A 230 -11.51 38.78 6.12
CA THR A 230 -12.94 38.76 5.82
C THR A 230 -13.21 37.70 4.76
N ALA A 231 -13.40 36.44 5.20
CA ALA A 231 -13.71 35.33 4.29
C ALA A 231 -15.02 35.47 3.49
N ASN A 232 -15.92 36.37 3.93
CA ASN A 232 -17.26 36.53 3.38
C ASN A 232 -17.46 37.73 2.47
N ASN A 233 -16.39 38.34 1.95
CA ASN A 233 -16.53 39.49 1.06
C ASN A 233 -16.47 39.08 -0.41
N HIS A 234 -17.63 39.04 -1.04
CA HIS A 234 -17.81 38.73 -2.46
C HIS A 234 -17.42 39.84 -3.44
N ASP A 235 -16.87 40.99 -2.93
CA ASP A 235 -16.82 42.20 -3.71
C ASP A 235 -15.49 42.52 -4.40
N PHE A 236 -14.45 41.67 -4.27
CA PHE A 236 -13.15 42.01 -4.88
C PHE A 236 -12.52 40.82 -5.62
N PRO A 237 -12.45 40.87 -6.96
CA PRO A 237 -11.80 39.86 -7.76
C PRO A 237 -10.31 39.76 -7.40
N VAL A 238 -9.85 38.52 -7.14
CA VAL A 238 -8.42 38.27 -6.90
C VAL A 238 -7.64 38.51 -8.18
N LYS A 239 -6.70 39.48 -8.13
CA LYS A 239 -5.83 39.74 -9.28
C LYS A 239 -4.97 38.51 -9.58
N LYS A 240 -4.98 38.07 -10.85
CA LYS A 240 -4.09 37.03 -11.36
C LYS A 240 -2.69 37.62 -11.51
N GLU A 241 -1.85 37.46 -10.50
CA GLU A 241 -0.44 37.87 -10.61
C GLU A 241 0.38 36.76 -11.30
N PRO A 242 1.38 37.14 -12.14
CA PRO A 242 2.27 36.16 -12.75
C PRO A 242 3.05 35.39 -11.67
N ASN A 243 3.09 34.08 -11.82
CA ASN A 243 3.94 33.21 -11.00
C ASN A 243 4.80 32.36 -11.94
N ASN A 244 6.10 32.66 -11.97
CA ASN A 244 7.04 32.02 -12.85
C ASN A 244 7.74 30.82 -12.21
N TYR A 245 7.42 30.50 -10.95
CA TYR A 245 8.03 29.37 -10.24
C TYR A 245 7.23 28.08 -10.38
N TYR A 246 5.90 28.20 -10.32
CA TYR A 246 4.99 27.05 -10.45
C TYR A 246 4.38 26.99 -11.85
N SER A 247 3.98 25.78 -12.26
CA SER A 247 3.40 25.57 -13.59
C SER A 247 2.08 26.34 -13.77
N PRO A 248 1.80 26.78 -15.00
CA PRO A 248 0.53 27.45 -15.33
C PRO A 248 -0.70 26.61 -14.98
N GLU A 249 -0.60 25.27 -15.06
CA GLU A 249 -1.68 24.35 -14.76
C GLU A 249 -2.05 24.41 -13.28
N LEU A 250 -1.04 24.35 -12.37
CA LEU A 250 -1.27 24.47 -10.91
C LEU A 250 -1.92 25.81 -10.59
N ILE A 251 -1.35 26.88 -11.11
CA ILE A 251 -1.85 28.23 -10.85
C ILE A 251 -3.29 28.39 -11.36
N ASN A 252 -3.60 27.87 -12.56
CA ASN A 252 -4.95 27.93 -13.11
C ASN A 252 -5.97 27.15 -12.23
N ILE A 253 -5.58 26.00 -11.69
CA ILE A 253 -6.45 25.23 -10.79
C ILE A 253 -6.71 26.02 -9.51
N VAL A 254 -5.68 26.61 -8.90
CA VAL A 254 -5.84 27.44 -7.70
C VAL A 254 -6.83 28.59 -7.97
N PHE A 255 -6.73 29.27 -9.13
CA PHE A 255 -7.69 30.33 -9.50
C PHE A 255 -9.12 29.80 -9.75
N LYS A 256 -9.29 28.61 -10.31
CA LYS A 256 -10.62 27.98 -10.44
C LYS A 256 -11.25 27.64 -9.09
N MET A 257 -10.43 27.31 -8.09
CA MET A 257 -10.92 27.03 -6.73
C MET A 257 -11.39 28.29 -6.01
N ILE A 258 -10.69 29.41 -6.18
CA ILE A 258 -11.03 30.70 -5.54
C ILE A 258 -11.97 31.56 -6.38
N GLU A 259 -12.59 31.02 -7.44
CA GLU A 259 -13.62 31.70 -8.22
C GLU A 259 -14.73 32.20 -7.28
N GLU A 260 -15.08 33.49 -7.40
CA GLU A 260 -16.01 34.13 -6.47
C GLU A 260 -17.44 33.69 -6.66
N ASP A 261 -17.86 33.56 -7.91
CA ASP A 261 -19.20 33.10 -8.26
C ASP A 261 -19.33 31.58 -8.01
N PRO A 262 -20.11 31.13 -6.99
CA PRO A 262 -20.29 29.70 -6.71
C PRO A 262 -20.85 28.91 -7.89
N LYS A 263 -21.58 29.58 -8.81
CA LYS A 263 -22.13 28.93 -10.01
C LYS A 263 -21.04 28.60 -11.03
N LYS A 264 -20.01 29.44 -11.12
CA LYS A 264 -18.85 29.24 -12.01
C LYS A 264 -17.74 28.40 -11.35
N ARG A 265 -17.71 28.38 -10.01
CA ARG A 265 -16.73 27.59 -9.27
C ARG A 265 -16.97 26.10 -9.51
N LEU A 266 -15.92 25.36 -9.82
CA LEU A 266 -15.99 23.91 -10.03
C LEU A 266 -16.35 23.20 -8.71
N SER A 267 -17.03 22.07 -8.84
CA SER A 267 -17.29 21.17 -7.71
C SER A 267 -16.02 20.42 -7.27
N SER A 268 -16.04 19.85 -6.07
CA SER A 268 -14.95 19.01 -5.58
C SER A 268 -14.65 17.82 -6.49
N GLY A 269 -15.68 17.18 -7.04
CA GLY A 269 -15.52 16.06 -7.96
C GLY A 269 -14.91 16.45 -9.31
N GLU A 270 -15.34 17.57 -9.90
CA GLU A 270 -14.73 18.10 -11.13
C GLU A 270 -13.25 18.45 -10.91
N LEU A 271 -12.94 19.16 -9.81
CA LEU A 271 -11.58 19.52 -9.45
C LEU A 271 -10.72 18.29 -9.14
N TYR A 272 -11.26 17.33 -8.38
CA TYR A 272 -10.54 16.09 -8.08
C TYR A 272 -10.10 15.36 -9.33
N ASN A 273 -10.99 15.21 -10.32
CA ASN A 273 -10.67 14.55 -11.57
C ASN A 273 -9.60 15.32 -12.38
N ILE A 274 -9.75 16.65 -12.51
CA ILE A 274 -8.76 17.49 -13.20
C ILE A 274 -7.39 17.41 -12.51
N VAL A 275 -7.35 17.56 -11.19
CA VAL A 275 -6.11 17.54 -10.41
C VAL A 275 -5.46 16.17 -10.47
N LYS A 276 -6.25 15.09 -10.40
CA LYS A 276 -5.78 13.73 -10.52
C LYS A 276 -5.14 13.47 -11.88
N ASP A 277 -5.80 13.88 -12.95
CA ASP A 277 -5.27 13.69 -14.32
C ASP A 277 -3.99 14.50 -14.54
N GLU A 278 -3.92 15.75 -14.09
CA GLU A 278 -2.71 16.56 -14.19
C GLU A 278 -1.57 16.06 -13.30
N TYR A 279 -1.89 15.61 -12.08
CA TYR A 279 -0.92 14.99 -11.16
C TYR A 279 -0.29 13.74 -11.79
N VAL A 280 -1.14 12.88 -12.37
CA VAL A 280 -0.70 11.67 -13.05
C VAL A 280 0.20 11.99 -14.25
N LYS A 281 -0.19 12.95 -15.08
CA LYS A 281 0.64 13.36 -16.24
C LYS A 281 2.02 13.87 -15.83
N LYS A 282 2.10 14.61 -14.70
CA LYS A 282 3.35 15.28 -14.29
C LYS A 282 4.20 14.42 -13.35
N PHE A 283 3.61 13.67 -12.44
CA PHE A 283 4.31 13.09 -11.29
C PHE A 283 4.04 11.61 -11.07
N ALA A 284 2.97 11.04 -11.63
CA ALA A 284 2.73 9.62 -11.44
C ALA A 284 3.71 8.80 -12.26
N TYR A 285 4.63 8.21 -11.56
CA TYR A 285 5.57 7.26 -12.11
C TYR A 285 4.92 5.89 -12.14
N ASN A 286 4.51 5.48 -13.33
CA ASN A 286 4.03 4.12 -13.56
C ASN A 286 5.19 3.17 -13.88
N THR A 287 6.44 3.55 -13.48
CA THR A 287 7.62 2.78 -13.87
C THR A 287 7.67 1.43 -13.18
N SER A 288 7.30 1.34 -11.89
CA SER A 288 7.19 0.06 -11.17
C SER A 288 6.07 -0.82 -11.74
N ILE A 289 4.88 -0.24 -11.99
CA ILE A 289 3.74 -0.97 -12.58
C ILE A 289 4.14 -1.53 -13.95
N LYS A 290 4.64 -0.68 -14.84
CA LYS A 290 5.07 -1.07 -16.17
C LYS A 290 6.15 -2.16 -16.12
N SER A 291 7.13 -2.01 -15.21
CA SER A 291 8.24 -2.94 -15.07
C SER A 291 7.79 -4.32 -14.58
N VAL A 292 6.96 -4.37 -13.53
CA VAL A 292 6.45 -5.62 -12.99
C VAL A 292 5.54 -6.34 -14.00
N LEU A 293 4.60 -5.61 -14.63
CA LEU A 293 3.69 -6.19 -15.61
C LEU A 293 4.43 -6.71 -16.84
N ARG A 294 5.44 -5.97 -17.32
CA ARG A 294 6.24 -6.36 -18.48
C ARG A 294 7.06 -7.63 -18.17
N CYS A 295 7.63 -7.76 -16.98
CA CYS A 295 8.34 -8.95 -16.57
C CYS A 295 7.39 -10.16 -16.37
N LEU A 296 6.18 -9.97 -15.85
CA LEU A 296 5.18 -11.04 -15.78
C LEU A 296 4.73 -11.49 -17.18
N TYR A 297 4.59 -10.55 -18.11
CA TYR A 297 4.30 -10.87 -19.53
C TYR A 297 5.36 -11.76 -20.17
N SER A 298 6.63 -11.67 -19.72
CA SER A 298 7.74 -12.47 -20.26
C SER A 298 7.67 -13.97 -19.96
N TYR A 299 6.73 -14.42 -19.12
CA TYR A 299 6.49 -15.84 -18.88
C TYR A 299 5.57 -16.44 -19.96
N PRO A 300 6.08 -17.27 -20.89
CA PRO A 300 5.29 -17.75 -22.03
C PRO A 300 4.05 -18.53 -21.60
N THR A 301 4.22 -19.50 -20.68
CA THR A 301 3.13 -20.36 -20.20
C THR A 301 2.06 -19.55 -19.46
N PHE A 302 2.47 -18.59 -18.62
CA PHE A 302 1.54 -17.74 -17.89
C PHE A 302 0.74 -16.85 -18.83
N THR A 303 1.42 -16.15 -19.72
CA THR A 303 0.80 -15.28 -20.71
C THR A 303 -0.19 -16.05 -21.59
N GLN A 304 0.20 -17.23 -22.08
CA GLN A 304 -0.68 -18.05 -22.89
C GLN A 304 -1.93 -18.53 -22.11
N GLN A 305 -1.78 -18.92 -20.85
CA GLN A 305 -2.92 -19.35 -20.04
C GLN A 305 -3.91 -18.20 -19.76
N ILE A 306 -3.42 -16.98 -19.51
CA ILE A 306 -4.29 -15.79 -19.37
C ILE A 306 -5.02 -15.49 -20.69
N MET A 307 -4.31 -15.57 -21.82
CA MET A 307 -4.93 -15.36 -23.14
C MET A 307 -5.99 -16.42 -23.47
N ASN A 308 -5.79 -17.67 -23.08
CA ASN A 308 -6.79 -18.73 -23.27
C ASN A 308 -8.08 -18.49 -22.45
N GLU A 309 -7.99 -17.76 -21.35
CA GLU A 309 -9.13 -17.37 -20.51
C GLU A 309 -9.79 -16.06 -20.95
N GLU A 310 -9.37 -15.45 -22.06
CA GLU A 310 -9.80 -14.14 -22.53
C GLU A 310 -11.32 -13.96 -22.51
N GLN A 311 -12.07 -14.85 -23.15
CA GLN A 311 -13.53 -14.75 -23.24
C GLN A 311 -14.19 -14.83 -21.85
N ASN A 312 -13.71 -15.73 -21.00
CA ASN A 312 -14.20 -15.88 -19.64
C ASN A 312 -13.93 -14.63 -18.78
N ILE A 313 -12.72 -14.05 -18.90
CA ILE A 313 -12.34 -12.84 -18.19
C ILE A 313 -13.20 -11.65 -18.63
N ILE A 314 -13.42 -11.47 -19.94
CA ILE A 314 -14.22 -10.36 -20.49
C ILE A 314 -15.68 -10.48 -20.07
N GLN A 315 -16.28 -11.66 -20.15
CA GLN A 315 -17.68 -11.91 -19.81
C GLN A 315 -17.95 -11.77 -18.30
N ASN A 316 -16.95 -12.00 -17.44
CA ASN A 316 -17.05 -11.95 -15.99
C ASN A 316 -16.10 -10.91 -15.40
N LYS A 317 -16.07 -9.70 -15.97
CA LYS A 317 -15.15 -8.61 -15.61
C LYS A 317 -15.14 -8.29 -14.11
N ASP A 318 -16.29 -8.25 -13.47
CA ASP A 318 -16.39 -7.92 -12.04
C ASP A 318 -15.73 -8.98 -11.15
N LYS A 319 -15.81 -10.25 -11.54
CA LYS A 319 -15.14 -11.36 -10.85
C LYS A 319 -13.64 -11.38 -11.10
N TYR A 320 -13.22 -11.12 -12.34
CA TYR A 320 -11.83 -11.14 -12.78
C TYR A 320 -11.26 -9.73 -12.96
N TYR A 321 -11.52 -8.84 -12.00
CA TYR A 321 -11.28 -7.41 -12.17
C TYR A 321 -9.82 -7.06 -12.46
N ILE A 322 -8.88 -7.55 -11.67
CA ILE A 322 -7.44 -7.34 -11.90
C ILE A 322 -6.93 -8.12 -13.10
N ASN A 323 -7.42 -9.37 -13.30
CA ASN A 323 -7.06 -10.15 -14.49
C ASN A 323 -7.58 -9.52 -15.79
N TYR A 324 -8.73 -8.84 -15.77
CA TYR A 324 -9.24 -8.09 -16.92
C TYR A 324 -8.29 -6.96 -17.34
N TRP A 325 -7.85 -6.16 -16.39
CA TRP A 325 -6.93 -5.05 -16.68
C TRP A 325 -5.53 -5.56 -17.03
N TYR A 326 -5.07 -6.67 -16.43
CA TYR A 326 -3.84 -7.35 -16.83
C TYR A 326 -3.93 -7.86 -18.27
N LEU A 327 -5.03 -8.52 -18.65
CA LEU A 327 -5.28 -8.97 -20.03
C LEU A 327 -5.23 -7.81 -21.03
N SER A 328 -5.85 -6.67 -20.72
CA SER A 328 -5.79 -5.47 -21.56
C SER A 328 -4.36 -4.96 -21.73
N THR A 329 -3.57 -4.98 -20.65
CA THR A 329 -2.17 -4.54 -20.67
C THR A 329 -1.28 -5.49 -21.49
N ILE A 330 -1.43 -6.81 -21.37
CA ILE A 330 -0.62 -7.77 -22.15
C ILE A 330 -0.94 -7.70 -23.64
N LYS A 331 -2.19 -7.41 -24.02
CA LYS A 331 -2.55 -7.11 -25.41
C LYS A 331 -1.86 -5.85 -25.93
N ALA A 332 -1.84 -4.79 -25.12
CA ALA A 332 -1.12 -3.56 -25.48
C ALA A 332 0.39 -3.79 -25.60
N PHE A 333 1.00 -4.67 -24.80
CA PHE A 333 2.41 -5.06 -24.97
C PHE A 333 2.69 -5.78 -26.29
N SER A 334 1.75 -6.60 -26.77
CA SER A 334 1.92 -7.34 -28.03
C SER A 334 1.67 -6.48 -29.27
N THR A 335 0.79 -5.48 -29.19
CA THR A 335 0.40 -4.63 -30.34
C THR A 335 1.09 -3.27 -30.33
N ASN A 336 1.74 -2.90 -29.24
CA ASN A 336 2.31 -1.57 -28.98
C ASN A 336 1.29 -0.41 -29.15
N GLN A 337 -0.01 -0.71 -29.05
CA GLN A 337 -1.08 0.26 -29.16
C GLN A 337 -1.56 0.68 -27.76
N ASP A 338 -1.68 1.97 -27.55
CA ASP A 338 -2.30 2.60 -26.36
C ASP A 338 -1.80 2.12 -24.98
N LEU A 339 -0.53 1.68 -24.93
CA LEU A 339 0.07 1.08 -23.73
C LEU A 339 -0.02 2.01 -22.51
N ASN A 340 0.22 3.29 -22.68
CA ASN A 340 0.23 4.24 -21.57
C ASN A 340 -1.17 4.38 -20.94
N ASN A 341 -2.22 4.41 -21.77
CA ASN A 341 -3.59 4.44 -21.29
C ASN A 341 -3.99 3.14 -20.60
N CYS A 342 -3.59 1.97 -21.13
CA CYS A 342 -3.81 0.69 -20.49
C CYS A 342 -3.13 0.59 -19.11
N ILE A 343 -1.89 1.07 -18.99
CA ILE A 343 -1.16 1.12 -17.71
C ILE A 343 -1.87 2.07 -16.73
N GLU A 344 -2.37 3.20 -17.20
CA GLU A 344 -3.08 4.15 -16.36
C GLU A 344 -4.42 3.59 -15.86
N GLU A 345 -5.20 2.93 -16.72
CA GLU A 345 -6.43 2.26 -16.31
C GLU A 345 -6.16 1.11 -15.33
N PHE A 346 -5.09 0.35 -15.56
CA PHE A 346 -4.66 -0.69 -14.61
C PHE A 346 -4.29 -0.09 -13.25
N ARG A 347 -3.59 1.04 -13.23
CA ARG A 347 -3.27 1.78 -12.02
C ARG A 347 -4.52 2.21 -11.25
N ARG A 348 -5.53 2.75 -11.96
CA ARG A 348 -6.82 3.11 -11.35
C ARG A 348 -7.52 1.90 -10.73
N ALA A 349 -7.47 0.76 -11.41
CA ALA A 349 -7.99 -0.48 -10.89
C ALA A 349 -7.27 -0.95 -9.63
N LEU A 350 -5.94 -0.83 -9.57
CA LEU A 350 -5.15 -1.13 -8.37
C LEU A 350 -5.53 -0.23 -7.20
N ALA A 351 -5.64 1.08 -7.44
CA ALA A 351 -6.00 2.05 -6.41
C ALA A 351 -7.41 1.82 -5.84
N SER A 352 -8.37 1.39 -6.68
CA SER A 352 -9.72 1.05 -6.22
C SER A 352 -9.76 -0.19 -5.33
N GLU A 353 -8.84 -1.14 -5.53
CA GLU A 353 -8.74 -2.36 -4.74
C GLU A 353 -7.89 -2.20 -3.47
N ASN A 354 -6.94 -1.28 -3.49
CA ASN A 354 -6.07 -1.03 -2.36
C ASN A 354 -5.59 0.42 -2.34
N THR A 355 -6.07 1.20 -1.40
CA THR A 355 -5.72 2.62 -1.25
C THR A 355 -4.24 2.88 -0.98
N LYS A 356 -3.47 1.88 -0.50
CA LYS A 356 -2.01 1.97 -0.37
C LYS A 356 -1.27 1.93 -1.71
N LEU A 357 -1.96 1.49 -2.77
CA LEU A 357 -1.50 1.56 -4.15
C LEU A 357 -1.97 2.84 -4.84
N ASP A 358 -2.46 3.81 -4.06
CA ASP A 358 -2.76 5.15 -4.56
C ASP A 358 -1.45 5.85 -4.93
N CYS A 359 -1.41 6.33 -6.15
CA CYS A 359 -0.20 6.67 -6.90
C CYS A 359 0.33 8.08 -6.62
N SER A 360 0.23 8.52 -5.40
CA SER A 360 0.93 9.73 -4.96
C SER A 360 2.46 9.58 -4.92
N LYS A 361 2.95 8.34 -5.02
CA LYS A 361 4.38 7.99 -5.04
C LYS A 361 4.59 6.74 -5.91
N GLU A 362 5.83 6.54 -6.36
CA GLU A 362 6.22 5.29 -7.01
C GLU A 362 5.95 4.11 -6.07
N ILE A 363 5.27 3.09 -6.57
CA ILE A 363 4.91 1.90 -5.78
C ILE A 363 6.14 1.00 -5.64
N ASP A 364 6.40 0.48 -4.45
CA ASP A 364 7.41 -0.56 -4.27
C ASP A 364 7.08 -1.78 -5.14
N PRO A 365 7.97 -2.20 -6.06
CA PRO A 365 7.67 -3.25 -7.01
C PRO A 365 7.49 -4.63 -6.38
N ILE A 366 8.11 -4.90 -5.22
CA ILE A 366 7.92 -6.17 -4.49
C ILE A 366 6.53 -6.20 -3.87
N TYR A 367 6.09 -5.07 -3.30
CA TYR A 367 4.74 -4.95 -2.75
C TYR A 367 3.67 -5.09 -3.85
N LEU A 368 3.87 -4.40 -4.98
CA LEU A 368 2.99 -4.50 -6.14
C LEU A 368 2.89 -5.94 -6.65
N LEU A 369 4.03 -6.60 -6.85
CA LEU A 369 4.09 -7.98 -7.31
C LEU A 369 3.33 -8.94 -6.38
N ALA A 370 3.56 -8.82 -5.06
CA ALA A 370 2.89 -9.64 -4.06
C ALA A 370 1.37 -9.44 -4.10
N PHE A 371 0.92 -8.19 -4.16
CA PHE A 371 -0.50 -7.85 -4.26
C PHE A 371 -1.12 -8.43 -5.55
N LEU A 372 -0.44 -8.27 -6.68
CA LEU A 372 -0.94 -8.77 -7.97
C LEU A 372 -1.10 -10.29 -7.98
N LEU A 373 -0.05 -11.04 -7.62
CA LEU A 373 -0.09 -12.49 -7.61
C LEU A 373 -1.17 -13.03 -6.67
N GLU A 374 -1.33 -12.39 -5.52
CA GLU A 374 -2.36 -12.76 -4.57
C GLU A 374 -3.77 -12.47 -5.10
N LYS A 375 -4.01 -11.25 -5.60
CA LYS A 375 -5.32 -10.85 -6.10
C LYS A 375 -5.73 -11.70 -7.30
N MET A 376 -4.83 -11.88 -8.26
CA MET A 376 -5.07 -12.74 -9.43
C MET A 376 -5.33 -14.19 -9.01
N HIS A 377 -4.59 -14.69 -8.01
CA HIS A 377 -4.84 -16.03 -7.45
C HIS A 377 -6.27 -16.14 -6.89
N ARG A 378 -6.73 -15.17 -6.12
CA ARG A 378 -8.08 -15.17 -5.55
C ARG A 378 -9.17 -15.13 -6.60
N GLU A 379 -9.02 -14.34 -7.63
CA GLU A 379 -9.99 -14.22 -8.71
C GLU A 379 -10.20 -15.54 -9.46
N TYR A 380 -9.14 -16.36 -9.60
CA TYR A 380 -9.22 -17.71 -10.20
C TYR A 380 -9.59 -18.82 -9.22
N ASN A 381 -9.40 -18.59 -7.92
CA ASN A 381 -9.65 -19.65 -6.95
C ASN A 381 -11.14 -19.78 -6.64
N LYS A 382 -11.68 -20.99 -6.86
CA LYS A 382 -13.10 -21.29 -6.64
C LYS A 382 -13.48 -21.42 -5.17
N VAL A 383 -12.50 -21.55 -4.27
CA VAL A 383 -12.71 -21.76 -2.84
C VAL A 383 -12.19 -20.57 -2.05
N VAL A 384 -13.12 -19.68 -1.66
CA VAL A 384 -12.82 -18.49 -0.88
C VAL A 384 -12.79 -18.84 0.61
N GLN A 385 -11.67 -19.38 1.10
CA GLN A 385 -11.36 -19.44 2.53
C GLN A 385 -9.84 -19.33 2.77
N THR A 386 -9.22 -18.24 2.33
CA THR A 386 -7.84 -17.92 2.70
C THR A 386 -7.82 -16.62 3.47
N GLN A 387 -7.60 -16.72 4.78
CA GLN A 387 -7.21 -15.55 5.60
C GLN A 387 -5.78 -15.18 5.21
N ILE A 388 -5.59 -13.99 4.67
CA ILE A 388 -4.27 -13.44 4.41
C ILE A 388 -3.88 -12.58 5.60
N LYS A 389 -2.80 -12.97 6.26
CA LYS A 389 -2.15 -12.12 7.25
C LYS A 389 -1.27 -11.10 6.55
N GLY A 390 -1.37 -9.86 7.02
CA GLY A 390 -0.71 -8.68 6.46
C GLY A 390 0.75 -8.87 6.09
N ILE A 391 1.14 -8.11 5.09
CA ILE A 391 2.44 -8.12 4.46
C ILE A 391 3.43 -7.42 5.41
N ASP A 392 4.19 -8.18 6.19
CA ASP A 392 5.42 -7.70 6.81
C ASP A 392 6.57 -8.01 5.85
N TYR A 393 7.19 -6.98 5.26
CA TYR A 393 8.33 -7.09 4.33
C TYR A 393 9.52 -7.87 4.88
N ARG A 394 9.58 -8.09 6.17
CA ARG A 394 10.67 -8.75 6.88
C ARG A 394 10.47 -10.24 7.05
N GLN A 395 9.31 -10.77 6.75
CA GLN A 395 8.99 -12.18 6.82
C GLN A 395 8.59 -12.67 5.44
N GLN A 396 9.17 -13.78 5.02
CA GLN A 396 8.87 -14.45 3.75
C GLN A 396 7.37 -14.42 3.47
N TYR A 397 6.98 -13.89 2.31
CA TYR A 397 5.60 -13.86 1.85
C TYR A 397 5.11 -15.29 1.70
N VAL A 398 4.49 -15.76 2.74
CA VAL A 398 3.80 -17.03 2.74
C VAL A 398 2.34 -16.71 2.52
N ILE A 399 1.78 -17.11 1.40
CA ILE A 399 0.33 -17.22 1.27
C ILE A 399 -0.04 -18.34 2.23
N ASN A 400 -0.34 -17.95 3.48
CA ASN A 400 -0.63 -18.88 4.57
C ASN A 400 -2.02 -19.48 4.35
N SER A 401 -2.10 -20.53 3.55
CA SER A 401 -3.12 -21.53 3.80
C SER A 401 -2.69 -22.29 5.06
N ARG A 402 -3.09 -21.81 6.24
CA ARG A 402 -2.92 -22.59 7.46
C ARG A 402 -3.81 -23.80 7.36
N TYR A 403 -3.23 -24.90 6.89
CA TYR A 403 -3.77 -26.20 7.13
C TYR A 403 -3.66 -26.47 8.63
N LYS A 404 -4.76 -26.30 9.36
CA LYS A 404 -4.89 -26.84 10.71
C LYS A 404 -5.06 -28.35 10.55
N VAL A 405 -4.00 -29.10 10.78
CA VAL A 405 -4.08 -30.54 10.99
C VAL A 405 -4.70 -30.71 12.36
N GLU A 406 -5.94 -31.17 12.42
CA GLU A 406 -6.54 -31.66 13.65
C GLU A 406 -5.76 -32.90 14.11
N GLU A 407 -5.23 -32.88 15.31
CA GLU A 407 -4.68 -33.94 16.18
C GLU A 407 -4.02 -35.20 15.57
N GLU A 408 -3.37 -35.13 14.42
CA GLU A 408 -2.70 -36.28 13.84
C GLU A 408 -1.17 -36.21 13.95
N ASP A 409 -0.51 -37.38 13.79
CA ASP A 409 0.93 -37.53 13.94
C ASP A 409 1.75 -36.66 12.98
N ARG A 410 2.04 -35.43 13.40
CA ARG A 410 2.91 -34.47 12.69
C ARG A 410 4.38 -34.90 12.65
N THR A 411 4.72 -36.04 13.23
CA THR A 411 6.08 -36.58 13.23
C THR A 411 6.41 -37.31 11.93
N ASN A 412 5.40 -37.78 11.20
CA ASN A 412 5.56 -38.48 9.92
C ASN A 412 5.59 -37.47 8.73
N LYS A 413 6.76 -37.26 8.17
CA LYS A 413 6.99 -36.33 7.07
C LYS A 413 6.19 -36.70 5.81
N GLU A 414 6.17 -38.00 5.44
CA GLU A 414 5.53 -38.51 4.22
C GLU A 414 4.00 -38.35 4.27
N GLN A 415 3.40 -38.62 5.41
CA GLN A 415 1.97 -38.38 5.60
C GLN A 415 1.64 -36.90 5.56
N MET A 416 2.45 -36.08 6.19
CA MET A 416 2.24 -34.62 6.21
C MET A 416 2.29 -33.99 4.83
N ILE A 417 3.23 -34.37 3.98
CA ILE A 417 3.29 -33.83 2.60
C ILE A 417 2.13 -34.35 1.73
N GLN A 418 1.71 -35.63 1.88
CA GLN A 418 0.55 -36.15 1.16
C GLN A 418 -0.74 -35.40 1.53
N LYS A 419 -0.98 -35.18 2.81
CA LYS A 419 -2.12 -34.37 3.29
C LYS A 419 -2.06 -32.93 2.79
N PHE A 420 -0.89 -32.30 2.88
CA PHE A 420 -0.67 -30.97 2.36
C PHE A 420 -1.00 -30.88 0.86
N ASN A 421 -0.48 -31.80 0.05
CA ASN A 421 -0.74 -31.83 -1.40
C ASN A 421 -2.21 -32.10 -1.70
N SER A 422 -2.87 -33.01 -0.96
CA SER A 422 -4.30 -33.27 -1.11
C SER A 422 -5.14 -32.04 -0.81
N TYR A 423 -4.87 -31.36 0.30
CA TYR A 423 -5.53 -30.11 0.66
C TYR A 423 -5.28 -29.01 -0.37
N PHE A 424 -4.02 -28.85 -0.79
CA PHE A 424 -3.60 -27.85 -1.76
C PHE A 424 -4.33 -28.03 -3.09
N ASN A 425 -4.29 -29.25 -3.67
CA ASN A 425 -4.93 -29.55 -4.94
C ASN A 425 -6.45 -29.36 -4.91
N LYS A 426 -7.08 -29.62 -3.75
CA LYS A 426 -8.52 -29.46 -3.57
C LYS A 426 -8.95 -28.01 -3.40
N ASN A 427 -8.17 -27.21 -2.64
CA ASN A 427 -8.62 -25.90 -2.15
C ASN A 427 -7.88 -24.71 -2.80
N ILE A 428 -6.74 -24.95 -3.43
CA ILE A 428 -5.87 -23.90 -3.99
C ILE A 428 -5.58 -24.23 -5.45
N ASN A 429 -6.52 -23.94 -6.33
CA ASN A 429 -6.42 -24.28 -7.75
C ASN A 429 -6.62 -23.04 -8.63
N SER A 430 -5.53 -22.40 -9.00
CA SER A 430 -5.51 -21.27 -9.93
C SER A 430 -4.33 -21.37 -10.89
N ILE A 431 -4.32 -20.56 -11.94
CA ILE A 431 -3.17 -20.40 -12.84
C ILE A 431 -1.94 -20.02 -12.04
N ILE A 432 -2.08 -19.08 -11.08
CA ILE A 432 -0.98 -18.61 -10.23
C ILE A 432 -0.41 -19.73 -9.37
N SER A 433 -1.26 -20.52 -8.70
CA SER A 433 -0.77 -21.60 -7.84
C SER A 433 -0.06 -22.71 -8.60
N LYS A 434 -0.50 -23.00 -9.81
CA LYS A 434 0.12 -24.03 -10.66
C LYS A 434 1.49 -23.66 -11.18
N LEU A 435 1.70 -22.38 -11.48
CA LEU A 435 2.90 -21.92 -12.17
C LEU A 435 3.94 -21.32 -11.20
N PHE A 436 3.50 -20.59 -10.17
CA PHE A 436 4.41 -19.81 -9.32
C PHE A 436 4.67 -20.45 -7.95
N PHE A 437 3.78 -21.31 -7.46
CA PHE A 437 3.92 -21.78 -6.09
C PHE A 437 4.98 -22.87 -5.97
N GLY A 438 5.94 -22.61 -5.07
CA GLY A 438 6.83 -23.60 -4.50
C GLY A 438 6.37 -24.02 -3.11
N VAL A 439 6.99 -25.06 -2.55
CA VAL A 439 6.70 -25.58 -1.23
C VAL A 439 7.92 -25.51 -0.33
N MET A 440 7.72 -24.92 0.85
CA MET A 440 8.70 -24.91 1.94
C MET A 440 8.32 -25.92 2.99
N LYS A 441 9.29 -26.73 3.41
CA LYS A 441 9.17 -27.65 4.55
C LYS A 441 9.77 -27.00 5.79
N THR A 442 9.00 -26.91 6.85
CA THR A 442 9.46 -26.51 8.19
C THR A 442 9.58 -27.76 9.07
N LYS A 443 10.76 -27.99 9.60
CA LYS A 443 11.03 -29.05 10.59
C LYS A 443 11.33 -28.39 11.92
N ARG A 444 10.52 -28.65 12.94
CA ARG A 444 10.76 -28.24 14.32
C ARG A 444 11.19 -29.44 15.15
N ILE A 445 12.25 -29.30 15.95
CA ILE A 445 12.77 -30.33 16.83
C ILE A 445 12.69 -29.82 18.26
N CYS A 446 11.93 -30.47 19.10
CA CYS A 446 11.90 -30.20 20.54
C CYS A 446 13.29 -30.39 21.15
N ARG A 447 13.77 -29.45 21.96
CA ARG A 447 15.08 -29.55 22.59
C ARG A 447 15.14 -30.59 23.69
N VAL A 448 14.00 -30.93 24.31
CA VAL A 448 13.87 -31.90 25.38
C VAL A 448 13.75 -33.31 24.85
N CYS A 449 12.63 -33.65 24.22
CA CYS A 449 12.35 -35.02 23.76
C CYS A 449 12.93 -35.36 22.40
N LYS A 450 13.56 -34.41 21.68
CA LYS A 450 14.14 -34.53 20.34
C LYS A 450 13.12 -34.94 19.24
N SER A 451 11.85 -34.99 19.54
CA SER A 451 10.81 -35.33 18.58
C SER A 451 10.72 -34.27 17.47
N PRO A 452 10.74 -34.64 16.18
CA PRO A 452 10.53 -33.72 15.09
C PRO A 452 9.04 -33.51 14.85
N VAL A 453 8.65 -32.30 14.41
CA VAL A 453 7.34 -31.98 13.86
C VAL A 453 7.52 -31.33 12.51
N TYR A 454 6.74 -31.74 11.51
CA TYR A 454 6.80 -31.23 10.15
C TYR A 454 5.57 -30.39 9.81
N SER A 455 5.80 -29.29 9.08
CA SER A 455 4.75 -28.51 8.44
C SER A 455 5.20 -28.07 7.06
N PHE A 456 4.25 -27.80 6.19
CA PHE A 456 4.49 -27.34 4.82
C PHE A 456 3.75 -26.04 4.57
N SER A 457 4.32 -25.18 3.75
CA SER A 457 3.73 -23.92 3.34
C SER A 457 4.09 -23.60 1.89
N ASN A 458 3.23 -22.85 1.21
CA ASN A 458 3.47 -22.39 -0.14
C ASN A 458 4.13 -21.03 -0.15
N ASN A 459 4.90 -20.75 -1.18
CA ASN A 459 5.45 -19.44 -1.49
C ASN A 459 5.39 -19.20 -3.00
N CYS A 460 5.06 -17.98 -3.40
CA CYS A 460 4.99 -17.59 -4.81
C CYS A 460 6.24 -16.87 -5.31
N PHE A 461 7.14 -16.48 -4.42
CA PHE A 461 8.46 -15.92 -4.74
C PHE A 461 9.43 -16.09 -3.56
N MET A 462 10.72 -15.98 -3.85
CA MET A 462 11.78 -15.99 -2.85
C MET A 462 12.20 -14.57 -2.53
N ALA A 463 12.38 -14.25 -1.25
CA ALA A 463 12.88 -12.96 -0.82
C ALA A 463 14.16 -13.12 0.00
N PHE A 464 15.21 -12.41 -0.40
CA PHE A 464 16.49 -12.37 0.30
C PHE A 464 16.74 -10.98 0.87
N ASP A 465 17.09 -10.92 2.15
CA ASP A 465 17.52 -9.69 2.80
C ASP A 465 19.00 -9.45 2.51
N VAL A 466 19.26 -8.53 1.59
CA VAL A 466 20.63 -8.13 1.21
C VAL A 466 21.11 -6.89 1.97
N SER A 467 20.27 -6.31 2.83
CA SER A 467 20.62 -5.11 3.62
C SER A 467 21.83 -5.33 4.55
N LYS A 468 22.15 -6.59 4.84
CA LYS A 468 23.28 -6.99 5.71
C LYS A 468 24.60 -7.21 4.97
N PHE A 469 24.59 -7.18 3.64
CA PHE A 469 25.75 -7.40 2.80
C PHE A 469 26.32 -6.03 2.35
N ASN A 470 27.04 -5.36 3.20
CA ASN A 470 27.63 -4.05 2.89
C ASN A 470 28.68 -4.20 1.79
N ASP A 471 28.40 -3.66 0.61
CA ASP A 471 29.29 -3.54 -0.57
C ASP A 471 29.93 -4.84 -1.10
N GLN A 472 29.42 -6.00 -0.67
CA GLN A 472 29.81 -7.30 -1.20
C GLN A 472 28.89 -7.74 -2.33
N ILE A 473 29.40 -8.59 -3.22
CA ILE A 473 28.56 -9.22 -4.25
C ILE A 473 27.72 -10.32 -3.60
N PHE A 474 26.40 -10.22 -3.73
CA PHE A 474 25.49 -11.25 -3.28
C PHE A 474 25.34 -12.34 -4.36
N ASP A 475 25.81 -13.53 -4.05
CA ASP A 475 25.63 -14.73 -4.87
C ASP A 475 24.29 -15.41 -4.49
N ILE A 476 23.40 -15.56 -5.47
CA ILE A 476 22.04 -16.08 -5.27
C ILE A 476 22.07 -17.51 -4.70
N ASN A 477 22.96 -18.35 -5.22
CA ASN A 477 23.07 -19.73 -4.76
C ASN A 477 23.75 -19.82 -3.38
N LYS A 478 24.89 -19.17 -3.21
CA LYS A 478 25.74 -19.28 -2.01
C LYS A 478 25.15 -18.51 -0.83
N ASN A 479 24.82 -17.23 -1.03
CA ASN A 479 24.35 -16.34 0.02
C ASN A 479 22.83 -16.42 0.19
N GLY A 480 22.07 -16.75 -0.86
CA GLY A 480 20.64 -16.93 -0.84
C GLY A 480 20.20 -18.37 -0.50
N PHE A 481 20.09 -19.23 -1.50
CA PHE A 481 19.47 -20.57 -1.32
C PHE A 481 20.24 -21.46 -0.35
N LEU A 482 21.60 -21.51 -0.45
CA LEU A 482 22.41 -22.37 0.43
C LEU A 482 22.44 -21.86 1.86
N ALA A 483 22.54 -20.53 2.06
CA ALA A 483 22.52 -19.93 3.39
C ALA A 483 21.19 -20.18 4.08
N GLN A 484 20.07 -19.92 3.40
CA GLN A 484 18.73 -20.19 3.94
C GLN A 484 18.50 -21.68 4.23
N HIS A 485 19.02 -22.58 3.39
CA HIS A 485 18.92 -24.03 3.63
C HIS A 485 19.70 -24.47 4.88
N LYS A 486 20.77 -23.79 5.25
CA LYS A 486 21.58 -24.08 6.45
C LYS A 486 21.06 -23.39 7.70
N GLU A 487 20.20 -22.41 7.56
CA GLU A 487 19.70 -21.62 8.68
C GLU A 487 18.99 -22.49 9.72
N LYS A 488 19.34 -22.25 10.99
CA LYS A 488 18.71 -22.84 12.17
C LYS A 488 18.17 -21.69 13.02
N ARG A 489 16.86 -21.67 13.22
CA ARG A 489 16.19 -20.72 14.12
C ARG A 489 15.91 -21.36 15.46
N GLU A 490 16.25 -20.67 16.52
CA GLU A 490 15.94 -21.11 17.88
C GLU A 490 14.64 -20.47 18.34
N LEU A 491 13.63 -21.30 18.66
CA LEU A 491 12.35 -20.87 19.19
C LEU A 491 12.38 -21.07 20.71
N ILE A 492 12.48 -19.96 21.43
CA ILE A 492 12.47 -19.93 22.90
C ILE A 492 11.01 -19.92 23.36
N LYS A 493 10.62 -20.82 24.28
CA LYS A 493 9.23 -21.03 24.71
C LYS A 493 8.57 -19.74 25.26
N GLU A 494 9.32 -18.93 26.01
CA GLU A 494 8.83 -17.69 26.62
C GLU A 494 8.45 -16.61 25.61
N LYS A 495 8.98 -16.71 24.38
CA LYS A 495 8.73 -15.75 23.29
C LYS A 495 7.76 -16.28 22.25
N TYR A 496 7.79 -17.57 21.96
CA TYR A 496 7.10 -18.15 20.82
C TYR A 496 5.97 -19.10 21.20
N HIS A 497 5.82 -19.47 22.49
CA HIS A 497 4.76 -20.31 23.02
C HIS A 497 4.56 -21.60 22.21
N VAL A 498 5.65 -22.31 21.89
CA VAL A 498 5.62 -23.50 21.05
C VAL A 498 5.35 -24.75 21.89
N PHE A 499 4.18 -25.34 21.70
CA PHE A 499 3.77 -26.56 22.37
C PHE A 499 4.44 -27.80 21.74
N CYS A 500 4.91 -28.74 22.57
CA CYS A 500 5.44 -30.02 22.14
C CYS A 500 4.43 -31.13 22.42
N ASP A 501 3.90 -31.77 21.38
CA ASP A 501 2.87 -32.81 21.50
C ASP A 501 3.34 -34.02 22.30
N LYS A 502 4.66 -34.34 22.30
CA LYS A 502 5.22 -35.44 23.06
C LYS A 502 5.51 -35.11 24.54
N CYS A 503 5.94 -33.88 24.80
CA CYS A 503 6.18 -33.42 26.19
C CYS A 503 4.91 -32.92 26.85
N LEU A 504 3.83 -32.68 26.11
CA LEU A 504 2.55 -32.13 26.52
C LEU A 504 2.68 -30.74 27.22
N THR A 505 3.73 -30.00 26.90
CA THR A 505 4.03 -28.68 27.48
C THR A 505 4.74 -27.80 26.45
N GLU A 506 4.77 -26.51 26.71
CA GLU A 506 5.58 -25.56 25.91
C GLU A 506 7.07 -25.83 26.12
N GLN A 507 7.82 -25.97 25.04
CA GLN A 507 9.24 -26.27 25.07
C GLN A 507 10.02 -25.43 24.07
N ASN A 508 11.34 -25.30 24.31
CA ASN A 508 12.25 -24.72 23.35
C ASN A 508 12.43 -25.66 22.14
N HIS A 509 12.39 -25.08 20.93
CA HIS A 509 12.53 -25.83 19.68
C HIS A 509 13.67 -25.28 18.82
N ASN A 510 14.24 -26.14 17.99
CA ASN A 510 15.04 -25.77 16.85
C ASN A 510 14.18 -25.86 15.59
N GLU A 511 14.11 -24.80 14.81
CA GLU A 511 13.35 -24.75 13.55
C GLU A 511 14.32 -24.69 12.36
N PHE A 512 14.01 -25.46 11.33
CA PHE A 512 14.73 -25.56 10.09
C PHE A 512 13.76 -25.42 8.92
N ASN A 513 13.97 -24.41 8.09
CA ASN A 513 13.21 -24.21 6.86
C ASN A 513 14.00 -24.75 5.68
N ARG A 514 13.35 -25.58 4.83
CA ARG A 514 13.98 -26.27 3.72
C ARG A 514 13.12 -26.17 2.48
N PHE A 515 13.74 -26.02 1.32
CA PHE A 515 13.06 -26.05 0.04
C PHE A 515 12.63 -27.48 -0.27
N TYR A 516 11.32 -27.70 -0.38
CA TYR A 516 10.76 -28.97 -0.78
C TYR A 516 10.59 -29.01 -2.31
N SER A 517 9.91 -28.00 -2.89
CA SER A 517 9.78 -27.84 -4.34
C SER A 517 9.76 -26.35 -4.72
N PHE A 518 10.03 -26.08 -6.01
CA PHE A 518 9.91 -24.76 -6.63
C PHE A 518 8.84 -24.77 -7.70
N GLY A 519 8.26 -23.60 -8.03
CA GLY A 519 7.32 -23.41 -9.14
C GLY A 519 8.02 -23.48 -10.51
N GLU A 520 7.23 -23.59 -11.58
CA GLU A 520 7.70 -23.46 -12.97
C GLU A 520 8.26 -22.06 -13.23
N HIS A 521 7.60 -21.06 -12.68
CA HIS A 521 8.03 -19.67 -12.70
C HIS A 521 8.64 -19.31 -11.34
N LEU A 522 9.90 -18.92 -11.33
CA LEU A 522 10.63 -18.54 -10.13
C LEU A 522 10.85 -17.04 -10.13
N ILE A 523 10.44 -16.39 -9.05
CA ILE A 523 10.65 -14.96 -8.82
C ILE A 523 11.55 -14.81 -7.59
N ILE A 524 12.60 -13.98 -7.71
CA ILE A 524 13.55 -13.70 -6.65
C ILE A 524 13.54 -12.21 -6.38
N CYS A 525 13.20 -11.82 -5.15
CA CYS A 525 13.15 -10.45 -4.68
C CYS A 525 14.31 -10.17 -3.73
N PHE A 526 14.88 -8.96 -3.80
CA PHE A 526 15.98 -8.53 -2.95
C PHE A 526 15.56 -7.36 -2.08
N PHE A 527 15.41 -7.61 -0.78
CA PHE A 527 15.12 -6.57 0.19
C PHE A 527 16.39 -5.83 0.58
N ARG A 528 16.42 -4.51 0.38
CA ARG A 528 17.58 -3.63 0.54
C ARG A 528 17.51 -2.71 1.76
N GLY A 529 16.64 -2.99 2.72
CA GLY A 529 16.36 -2.14 3.86
C GLY A 529 15.37 -1.03 3.55
N ASN A 530 15.08 -0.20 4.56
CA ASN A 530 14.21 0.96 4.38
C ASN A 530 14.88 1.96 3.42
N ASN A 531 14.12 2.49 2.47
CA ASN A 531 14.58 3.48 1.47
C ASN A 531 15.70 2.97 0.53
N TYR A 532 15.86 1.66 0.35
CA TYR A 532 16.84 1.07 -0.56
C TYR A 532 18.30 1.53 -0.34
N ASN A 533 18.67 1.82 0.90
CA ASN A 533 19.99 2.40 1.23
C ASN A 533 21.19 1.46 0.98
N ASN A 534 20.95 0.19 0.68
CA ASN A 534 22.02 -0.79 0.47
C ASN A 534 22.33 -0.99 -1.01
N ASN A 535 23.57 -0.74 -1.39
CA ASN A 535 24.09 -0.82 -2.77
C ASN A 535 24.73 -2.17 -3.12
N THR A 536 24.50 -3.22 -2.34
CA THR A 536 25.01 -4.57 -2.63
C THR A 536 24.69 -5.00 -4.07
N SER A 537 25.70 -5.36 -4.83
CA SER A 537 25.55 -5.89 -6.18
C SER A 537 25.03 -7.33 -6.13
N ILE A 538 24.12 -7.67 -7.05
CA ILE A 538 23.59 -9.03 -7.19
C ILE A 538 24.34 -9.73 -8.34
N ASN A 539 24.87 -10.91 -8.08
CA ASN A 539 25.42 -11.75 -9.16
C ASN A 539 24.23 -12.37 -9.93
N VAL A 540 23.93 -11.83 -11.11
CA VAL A 540 22.83 -12.29 -11.97
C VAL A 540 23.36 -13.36 -12.91
N GLU A 541 22.70 -14.52 -12.94
CA GLU A 541 23.01 -15.63 -13.83
C GLU A 541 21.95 -15.76 -14.92
N GLU A 542 22.35 -15.90 -16.19
CA GLU A 542 21.38 -16.18 -17.27
C GLU A 542 20.71 -17.52 -17.07
N ASN A 543 21.48 -18.54 -16.69
CA ASN A 543 21.01 -19.88 -16.38
C ASN A 543 21.29 -20.19 -14.92
N LEU A 544 20.25 -20.17 -14.10
CA LEU A 544 20.32 -20.39 -12.67
C LEU A 544 20.05 -21.87 -12.33
N ILE A 545 21.00 -22.53 -11.67
CA ILE A 545 20.87 -23.92 -11.23
C ILE A 545 20.73 -23.97 -9.72
N ILE A 546 19.55 -24.33 -9.22
CA ILE A 546 19.24 -24.38 -7.80
C ILE A 546 19.20 -25.83 -7.33
N LYS A 547 20.37 -26.43 -7.10
CA LYS A 547 20.47 -27.82 -6.74
C LYS A 547 21.59 -28.03 -5.74
N LYS A 548 21.34 -28.83 -4.72
CA LYS A 548 22.39 -29.33 -3.84
C LYS A 548 22.24 -30.82 -3.64
N GLU A 549 23.33 -31.52 -3.84
CA GLU A 549 23.46 -32.96 -3.70
C GLU A 549 24.63 -33.31 -2.79
N ARG A 550 24.59 -34.48 -2.18
CA ARG A 550 25.75 -35.10 -1.52
C ARG A 550 25.82 -36.56 -1.88
N THR A 551 27.01 -37.09 -1.99
CA THR A 551 27.25 -38.52 -2.12
C THR A 551 27.24 -39.16 -0.74
N LYS A 552 26.38 -40.18 -0.54
CA LYS A 552 26.37 -41.00 0.68
C LYS A 552 27.58 -41.94 0.71
N LYS A 553 27.89 -42.51 1.89
CA LYS A 553 28.98 -43.46 2.05
C LYS A 553 28.89 -44.72 1.14
N ASN A 554 27.67 -45.04 0.71
CA ASN A 554 27.39 -46.16 -0.21
C ASN A 554 27.50 -45.77 -1.70
N GLY A 555 27.95 -44.58 -2.02
CA GLY A 555 28.03 -44.06 -3.41
C GLY A 555 26.72 -43.51 -3.97
N GLU A 556 25.60 -43.60 -3.25
CA GLU A 556 24.32 -43.07 -3.69
C GLU A 556 24.31 -41.55 -3.61
N ILE A 557 23.78 -40.88 -4.64
CA ILE A 557 23.59 -39.42 -4.66
C ILE A 557 22.25 -39.07 -4.00
N GLU A 558 22.31 -38.32 -2.92
CA GLU A 558 21.14 -37.77 -2.24
C GLU A 558 20.97 -36.31 -2.58
N ARG A 559 19.79 -35.93 -3.11
CA ARG A 559 19.44 -34.54 -3.34
C ARG A 559 19.00 -33.92 -2.01
N LEU A 560 19.64 -32.82 -1.62
CA LEU A 560 19.33 -32.08 -0.38
C LEU A 560 18.24 -31.02 -0.59
N TYR A 561 18.23 -30.40 -1.76
CA TYR A 561 17.16 -29.51 -2.23
C TYR A 561 17.20 -29.37 -3.75
N PRO A 562 16.05 -29.11 -4.43
CA PRO A 562 14.72 -29.35 -3.90
C PRO A 562 14.54 -30.83 -3.52
N GLU A 563 13.79 -31.11 -2.45
CA GLU A 563 13.58 -32.49 -1.98
C GLU A 563 12.65 -33.29 -2.91
N ASP A 564 11.67 -32.61 -3.52
CA ASP A 564 10.79 -33.19 -4.55
C ASP A 564 11.62 -33.42 -5.83
N LYS A 565 11.71 -34.67 -6.24
CA LYS A 565 12.44 -35.07 -7.44
C LYS A 565 11.87 -34.52 -8.74
N ASN A 566 10.56 -34.24 -8.76
CA ASN A 566 9.84 -33.68 -9.91
C ASN A 566 9.92 -32.15 -9.96
N SER A 567 10.45 -31.51 -8.92
CA SER A 567 10.60 -30.07 -8.88
C SER A 567 11.62 -29.59 -9.90
N PRO A 568 11.36 -28.52 -10.66
CA PRO A 568 12.37 -27.89 -11.49
C PRO A 568 13.52 -27.33 -10.60
N PHE A 569 14.72 -27.29 -11.13
CA PHE A 569 15.90 -26.73 -10.49
C PHE A 569 16.83 -25.99 -11.45
N ASN A 570 16.55 -26.08 -12.76
CA ASN A 570 17.25 -25.35 -13.81
C ASN A 570 16.31 -24.27 -14.36
N TYR A 571 16.78 -23.04 -14.39
CA TYR A 571 16.00 -21.90 -14.81
C TYR A 571 16.78 -21.00 -15.74
N TYR A 572 16.11 -20.33 -16.67
CA TYR A 572 16.69 -19.26 -17.48
C TYR A 572 16.02 -17.92 -17.17
N LEU A 573 16.79 -16.85 -17.22
CA LEU A 573 16.36 -15.49 -16.95
C LEU A 573 15.36 -15.03 -18.01
N VAL A 574 14.21 -14.46 -17.58
CA VAL A 574 13.21 -13.87 -18.47
C VAL A 574 12.99 -12.39 -18.20
N GLY A 575 13.40 -11.86 -17.07
CA GLY A 575 13.28 -10.43 -16.79
C GLY A 575 13.94 -9.99 -15.49
N SER A 576 14.09 -8.68 -15.37
CA SER A 576 14.51 -8.02 -14.12
C SER A 576 13.82 -6.67 -13.94
N VAL A 577 13.64 -6.28 -12.69
CA VAL A 577 13.26 -4.93 -12.28
C VAL A 577 14.41 -4.33 -11.49
N ASN A 578 14.92 -3.20 -11.96
CA ASN A 578 16.03 -2.49 -11.39
C ASN A 578 15.58 -1.10 -10.93
N ARG A 579 16.01 -0.67 -9.74
CA ARG A 579 15.84 0.70 -9.27
C ARG A 579 17.01 1.55 -9.77
N VAL A 580 16.68 2.69 -10.35
CA VAL A 580 17.65 3.65 -10.88
C VAL A 580 17.33 5.04 -10.35
N THR A 581 18.35 5.80 -9.97
CA THR A 581 18.21 7.21 -9.64
C THR A 581 18.45 8.03 -10.90
N THR A 582 17.49 8.82 -11.30
CA THR A 582 17.58 9.74 -12.44
C THR A 582 17.48 11.18 -11.96
N HIS A 583 18.05 12.11 -12.72
CA HIS A 583 17.93 13.54 -12.43
C HIS A 583 16.94 14.16 -13.41
N VAL A 584 15.83 14.67 -12.90
CA VAL A 584 14.83 15.40 -13.68
C VAL A 584 14.67 16.78 -13.08
N ASN A 585 14.92 17.81 -13.87
CA ASN A 585 14.87 19.24 -13.44
C ASN A 585 15.75 19.54 -12.21
N ASN A 586 16.96 18.98 -12.15
CA ASN A 586 17.90 19.08 -11.01
C ASN A 586 17.42 18.42 -9.70
N GLU A 587 16.39 17.61 -9.74
CA GLU A 587 15.95 16.78 -8.61
C GLU A 587 16.27 15.30 -8.86
N GLU A 588 16.77 14.62 -7.83
CA GLU A 588 16.94 13.17 -7.87
C GLU A 588 15.58 12.49 -7.82
N LYS A 589 15.32 11.63 -8.80
CA LYS A 589 14.11 10.81 -8.87
C LYS A 589 14.46 9.34 -8.94
N GLU A 590 13.72 8.57 -8.18
CA GLU A 590 13.80 7.11 -8.21
C GLU A 590 12.80 6.59 -9.24
N VAL A 591 13.30 5.78 -10.16
CA VAL A 591 12.49 5.12 -11.19
C VAL A 591 12.84 3.65 -11.26
N PHE A 592 11.92 2.83 -11.74
CA PHE A 592 12.15 1.40 -11.95
C PHE A 592 12.26 1.10 -13.43
N HIS A 593 13.38 0.54 -13.81
CA HIS A 593 13.65 0.05 -15.15
C HIS A 593 13.44 -1.45 -15.22
N TYR A 594 13.01 -1.92 -16.39
CA TYR A 594 12.90 -3.35 -16.65
C TYR A 594 13.81 -3.78 -17.78
N PHE A 595 14.23 -5.03 -17.70
CA PHE A 595 14.68 -5.83 -18.83
C PHE A 595 13.73 -7.02 -18.94
N SER A 596 13.21 -7.30 -20.10
CA SER A 596 12.22 -8.37 -20.27
C SER A 596 12.43 -9.10 -21.58
N ARG A 597 12.38 -10.42 -21.55
CA ARG A 597 12.45 -11.29 -22.73
C ARG A 597 11.08 -11.36 -23.41
N ASP A 598 11.04 -11.42 -24.72
CA ASP A 598 9.79 -11.65 -25.44
C ASP A 598 9.28 -13.08 -25.16
N PRO A 599 7.99 -13.25 -24.80
CA PRO A 599 7.46 -14.59 -24.49
C PRO A 599 7.42 -15.53 -25.71
N ASN A 600 7.38 -15.00 -26.95
CA ASN A 600 7.30 -15.75 -28.18
C ASN A 600 8.66 -15.90 -28.89
N ASN A 601 9.61 -15.00 -28.58
CA ASN A 601 10.95 -15.01 -29.17
C ASN A 601 12.05 -14.88 -28.11
N ARG A 602 12.69 -15.99 -27.75
CA ARG A 602 13.69 -16.07 -26.69
C ARG A 602 14.95 -15.23 -26.94
N THR A 603 15.22 -14.79 -28.15
CA THR A 603 16.39 -13.97 -28.48
C THR A 603 16.09 -12.48 -28.40
N LEU A 604 14.83 -12.09 -28.29
CA LEU A 604 14.41 -10.70 -28.28
C LEU A 604 14.21 -10.19 -26.87
N TRP A 605 14.86 -9.07 -26.57
CA TRP A 605 14.76 -8.38 -25.27
C TRP A 605 14.24 -6.98 -25.43
N TYR A 606 13.52 -6.52 -24.44
CA TYR A 606 12.99 -5.16 -24.27
C TYR A 606 13.59 -4.50 -23.06
N SER A 607 13.92 -3.21 -23.17
CA SER A 607 14.38 -2.40 -22.06
C SER A 607 13.60 -1.09 -21.99
N SER A 608 13.33 -0.62 -20.77
CA SER A 608 12.74 0.72 -20.58
C SER A 608 13.77 1.85 -20.65
N LEU A 609 15.07 1.54 -20.66
CA LEU A 609 16.12 2.56 -20.70
C LEU A 609 16.10 3.36 -22.01
N ASP A 610 15.89 2.70 -23.14
CA ASP A 610 16.04 3.32 -24.46
C ASP A 610 14.74 3.37 -25.29
N SER A 611 13.62 2.92 -24.76
CA SER A 611 12.35 2.76 -25.50
C SER A 611 12.48 1.91 -26.77
N LYS A 612 13.63 1.29 -27.02
CA LYS A 612 13.93 0.50 -28.20
C LYS A 612 13.80 -0.99 -27.89
N VAL A 613 13.32 -1.69 -28.87
CA VAL A 613 13.35 -3.16 -28.91
C VAL A 613 14.70 -3.56 -29.46
N GLU A 614 15.50 -4.23 -28.66
CA GLU A 614 16.78 -4.76 -29.11
C GLU A 614 16.71 -6.27 -29.23
N SER A 615 17.13 -6.77 -30.39
CA SER A 615 17.36 -8.20 -30.58
C SER A 615 18.77 -8.50 -30.12
N LEU A 616 18.90 -9.19 -28.99
CA LEU A 616 20.19 -9.56 -28.42
C LEU A 616 20.41 -11.07 -28.58
N PRO A 617 21.60 -11.49 -28.95
CA PRO A 617 21.92 -12.92 -29.11
C PRO A 617 21.98 -13.67 -27.78
N GLN A 618 22.06 -12.93 -26.69
CA GLN A 618 22.10 -13.45 -25.33
C GLN A 618 21.42 -12.51 -24.34
N ALA A 619 21.12 -12.98 -23.14
CA ALA A 619 20.54 -12.16 -22.10
C ALA A 619 21.46 -10.97 -21.72
N PRO A 620 20.91 -9.78 -21.48
CA PRO A 620 21.70 -8.57 -21.16
C PRO A 620 22.17 -8.57 -19.70
N VAL A 621 22.80 -9.65 -19.24
CA VAL A 621 23.15 -9.89 -17.82
C VAL A 621 24.06 -8.79 -17.27
N GLN A 622 25.10 -8.41 -18.03
CA GLN A 622 26.02 -7.36 -17.59
C GLN A 622 25.32 -6.01 -17.49
N THR A 623 24.47 -5.68 -18.47
CA THR A 623 23.67 -4.44 -18.44
C THR A 623 22.74 -4.43 -17.24
N ILE A 624 22.06 -5.55 -16.94
CA ILE A 624 21.19 -5.69 -15.76
C ILE A 624 21.97 -5.43 -14.48
N GLN A 625 23.17 -5.99 -14.33
CA GLN A 625 24.02 -5.81 -13.13
C GLN A 625 24.55 -4.38 -12.97
N GLN A 626 24.79 -3.69 -14.09
CA GLN A 626 25.34 -2.33 -14.10
C GLN A 626 24.25 -1.24 -14.03
N THR A 627 23.00 -1.57 -14.35
CA THR A 627 21.88 -0.63 -14.36
C THR A 627 21.24 -0.53 -12.96
N GLY A 628 21.83 0.31 -12.11
CA GLY A 628 21.29 0.58 -10.77
C GLY A 628 21.21 -0.65 -9.86
N GLN A 629 20.19 -0.68 -9.00
CA GLN A 629 20.01 -1.74 -8.01
C GLN A 629 19.00 -2.78 -8.51
N VAL A 630 19.41 -4.03 -8.68
CA VAL A 630 18.50 -5.15 -8.96
C VAL A 630 17.56 -5.36 -7.78
N ILE A 631 16.26 -5.31 -8.02
CA ILE A 631 15.19 -5.48 -7.01
C ILE A 631 14.49 -6.81 -7.18
N ILE A 632 14.16 -7.22 -8.42
CA ILE A 632 13.47 -8.47 -8.70
C ILE A 632 14.10 -9.12 -9.92
N LEU A 633 14.27 -10.43 -9.85
CA LEU A 633 14.63 -11.28 -11.00
C LEU A 633 13.52 -12.29 -11.28
N PHE A 634 13.26 -12.52 -12.55
CA PHE A 634 12.24 -13.42 -13.06
C PHE A 634 12.91 -14.53 -13.86
N TYR A 635 12.65 -15.78 -13.47
CA TYR A 635 13.22 -16.98 -14.09
C TYR A 635 12.14 -17.96 -14.49
N ASN A 636 12.32 -18.62 -15.62
CA ASN A 636 11.44 -19.68 -16.11
C ASN A 636 12.18 -21.03 -16.11
N ALA A 637 11.49 -22.09 -15.71
CA ALA A 637 12.08 -23.42 -15.67
C ALA A 637 12.47 -23.92 -17.07
N ILE A 638 13.62 -24.56 -17.16
CA ILE A 638 14.04 -25.31 -18.34
C ILE A 638 13.36 -26.68 -18.24
N LYS A 639 12.40 -26.96 -19.13
CA LYS A 639 11.81 -28.30 -19.22
C LYS A 639 12.89 -29.24 -19.78
N ASN A 640 13.31 -30.21 -18.97
CA ASN A 640 14.12 -31.29 -19.49
C ASN A 640 13.26 -32.03 -20.52
N THR A 641 13.51 -31.84 -21.81
CA THR A 641 13.03 -32.75 -22.84
C THR A 641 13.80 -34.06 -22.64
N ASN A 642 13.15 -35.03 -22.00
CA ASN A 642 13.64 -36.43 -22.00
C ASN A 642 13.73 -36.93 -23.41
#